data_b01c3af2251158d10da4196aa7976fd0
#
_entry.id   b01c3af2251158d10da4196aa7976fd0
#
_cell.length_a   1.000
_cell.length_b   1.000
_cell.length_c   1.000
_cell.angle_alpha   90.00
_cell.angle_beta   90.00
_cell.angle_gamma   90.00
#
_symmetry.space_group_name_H-M   'P 1'
#
loop_
_entity.id
_entity.type
_entity.pdbx_description
1 polymer ?
#
loop_
_entity_poly.entity_id
_entity_poly.type
_entity_poly.pdbx_seq_one_letter_code
_entity_poly.pdbx_strand_id
1 'polypeptide(L)'
;MFVAFIRSNSVRKLAAAACLWAFPLSAQQANRAVSLQAGSPERAGFARSGAEAPPAPGGAQSQPGKEPLPNAPQVKDLPPPTHVDYSRPAPLLPNPFARYIPRDVPPPAFTNAPKIEQLIQNGKLMLSLNDAISIALADNLDIAVARYNLPIADTDILRTKAGGSFLGVNSGVVSNTPGGGQGGVGSGISGAGAGGTTAGAGGAGTGAGGFVGSTSGAGPQPDSFDPVVSGTFSIEQSATPTNFGLLSGLGASGATIPTSTAHTTQGNLSYFEGFSPGTALTVGFNNQRQTTNGSQQSFNPALTSSFRATVRQHLLQGFGRNLNLRLLRTARNNKKIAEEGFRQQVISTVSQIENIYWDLVNAYEAFRVNGRSLALAQKTLSDNQKQVEIGTLAPLDVVRAQSSVASAEQLLIASKTNLQLQQLVMKNALTRNLPSDSALVQAEVIPTDTVQIPDQENLPPVEQLIQMAFANRPDYKQQRITLQNNEINIKGVNNGLLPVVDLVGFYGGSGLAGVQNPLGLCTGTRVPPSCTLPGTLPTSGFTDAFGNVFNSTGPDKGVAINIQIPLGNRVAQATQVRALLEYRQSQLSLKTVENTITIGIRNDVFTVENNRASVVAAQKARDLAAQTLDAEQKKYNLGASTYLAVLQDERDLAAAESALVSAMTNYAKARVQLDRDTAQTLDRYNIKIDEAVTGDIKTQPSVPGIVANKNALQDQNAPATQPTQQPPK
;
A
#
# COMPACT_ATOMS: atom_id res chain seq x y z
N MET A 1 20.35 -8.54 46.19
CA MET A 1 20.55 -9.60 47.19
C MET A 1 19.64 -10.83 46.91
N PHE A 2 19.04 -10.96 45.74
CA PHE A 2 18.15 -12.10 45.35
C PHE A 2 18.69 -12.96 44.20
N VAL A 3 19.86 -12.66 43.67
CA VAL A 3 20.47 -13.36 42.52
C VAL A 3 21.52 -14.39 42.93
N ALA A 4 21.88 -14.45 44.21
CA ALA A 4 22.93 -15.35 44.73
C ALA A 4 22.43 -16.70 45.31
N PHE A 5 21.10 -16.94 45.34
CA PHE A 5 20.53 -18.12 46.03
C PHE A 5 20.19 -19.31 45.13
N ILE A 6 20.33 -19.20 43.79
CA ILE A 6 19.92 -20.26 42.85
C ILE A 6 21.10 -21.11 42.33
N ARG A 7 22.28 -21.01 42.93
CA ARG A 7 23.46 -21.84 42.53
C ARG A 7 23.80 -23.00 43.48
N SER A 8 22.90 -23.37 44.38
CA SER A 8 23.13 -24.51 45.28
C SER A 8 22.50 -25.80 44.76
N ASN A 9 23.33 -26.84 44.61
CA ASN A 9 22.94 -28.18 44.11
C ASN A 9 21.92 -28.93 45.01
N SER A 10 21.55 -28.38 46.14
CA SER A 10 20.57 -28.95 47.09
C SER A 10 19.12 -28.75 46.68
N VAL A 11 18.80 -27.74 45.82
CA VAL A 11 17.45 -27.50 45.35
C VAL A 11 17.03 -28.44 44.19
N ARG A 12 18.04 -29.02 43.50
CA ARG A 12 17.76 -30.02 42.45
C ARG A 12 17.30 -31.38 42.96
N LYS A 13 17.57 -31.71 44.21
CA LYS A 13 17.20 -33.01 44.83
C LYS A 13 15.81 -32.97 45.47
N LEU A 14 15.28 -31.81 45.82
CA LEU A 14 13.91 -31.68 46.38
C LEU A 14 12.81 -31.63 45.33
N ALA A 15 13.12 -31.18 44.09
CA ALA A 15 12.17 -31.18 42.98
C ALA A 15 11.95 -32.58 42.36
N ALA A 16 12.85 -33.52 42.56
CA ALA A 16 12.74 -34.89 42.04
C ALA A 16 11.91 -35.82 42.96
N ALA A 17 11.64 -35.43 44.20
CA ALA A 17 10.85 -36.26 45.14
C ALA A 17 9.36 -35.95 45.16
N ALA A 18 8.92 -34.84 44.56
CA ALA A 18 7.50 -34.42 44.50
C ALA A 18 6.73 -34.96 43.27
N CYS A 19 7.41 -35.58 42.30
CA CYS A 19 6.80 -36.07 41.07
C CYS A 19 6.42 -37.57 41.05
N LEU A 20 6.46 -38.25 42.20
CA LEU A 20 6.21 -39.71 42.25
C LEU A 20 4.82 -40.12 42.79
N TRP A 21 3.91 -39.18 42.95
CA TRP A 21 2.51 -39.48 43.33
C TRP A 21 1.52 -38.78 42.39
N ALA A 22 1.43 -39.20 41.15
CA ALA A 22 0.29 -38.95 40.29
C ALA A 22 0.02 -40.21 39.46
N PHE A 23 -1.12 -40.81 39.71
CA PHE A 23 -1.64 -41.99 39.05
C PHE A 23 -1.75 -41.85 37.53
N PRO A 24 -1.55 -42.93 36.77
CA PRO A 24 -1.75 -42.92 35.34
C PRO A 24 -3.24 -43.03 34.99
N LEU A 25 -3.83 -42.04 34.36
CA LEU A 25 -5.03 -42.20 33.58
C LEU A 25 -4.64 -42.35 32.12
N SER A 26 -4.99 -43.51 31.61
CA SER A 26 -4.84 -44.05 30.27
C SER A 26 -5.15 -43.03 29.16
N ALA A 27 -4.11 -42.81 28.32
CA ALA A 27 -4.29 -42.27 27.00
C ALA A 27 -4.62 -43.41 26.01
N GLN A 28 -5.82 -43.40 25.52
CA GLN A 28 -6.21 -44.14 24.31
C GLN A 28 -7.15 -43.23 23.51
N GLN A 29 -6.59 -42.58 22.51
CA GLN A 29 -7.31 -42.20 21.27
C GLN A 29 -6.26 -41.72 20.24
N ALA A 30 -5.91 -42.66 19.41
CA ALA A 30 -6.14 -42.68 17.97
C ALA A 30 -5.48 -41.57 17.16
N ASN A 31 -4.22 -41.85 16.75
CA ASN A 31 -3.61 -41.31 15.55
C ASN A 31 -4.45 -41.71 14.32
N ARG A 32 -4.97 -40.75 13.60
CA ARG A 32 -5.22 -40.86 12.16
C ARG A 32 -4.45 -39.74 11.46
N ALA A 33 -3.23 -40.08 11.08
CA ALA A 33 -2.50 -39.34 10.08
C ALA A 33 -3.10 -39.67 8.71
N VAL A 34 -3.66 -38.70 8.04
CA VAL A 34 -3.97 -38.75 6.61
C VAL A 34 -2.76 -38.20 5.87
N SER A 35 -1.98 -39.10 5.30
CA SER A 35 -0.95 -38.80 4.30
C SER A 35 -1.63 -38.40 2.99
N LEU A 36 -1.51 -37.15 2.58
CA LEU A 36 -1.82 -36.72 1.23
C LEU A 36 -0.54 -36.86 0.38
N GLN A 37 -0.53 -37.90 -0.40
CA GLN A 37 0.44 -38.15 -1.46
C GLN A 37 0.14 -37.23 -2.64
N ALA A 38 1.15 -36.49 -3.09
CA ALA A 38 1.12 -35.70 -4.31
C ALA A 38 1.13 -36.65 -5.52
N GLY A 39 0.07 -36.67 -6.29
CA GLY A 39 -0.05 -37.29 -7.58
C GLY A 39 -0.06 -36.25 -8.68
N SER A 40 0.91 -36.31 -9.58
CA SER A 40 0.97 -35.56 -10.83
C SER A 40 -0.11 -36.05 -11.80
N PRO A 41 -0.78 -35.20 -12.57
CA PRO A 41 -1.66 -35.66 -13.63
C PRO A 41 -0.90 -35.77 -14.96
N GLU A 42 -0.85 -37.01 -15.46
CA GLU A 42 -0.52 -37.39 -16.82
C GLU A 42 -1.53 -36.82 -17.83
N ARG A 43 -1.00 -36.50 -19.00
CA ARG A 43 -1.76 -36.11 -20.21
C ARG A 43 -2.59 -37.29 -20.71
N ALA A 44 -3.88 -37.08 -20.87
CA ALA A 44 -4.71 -37.93 -21.77
C ALA A 44 -5.41 -36.99 -22.76
N GLY A 45 -5.06 -37.14 -24.03
CA GLY A 45 -5.76 -36.60 -25.15
C GLY A 45 -7.10 -37.32 -25.39
N PHE A 46 -8.11 -36.57 -25.74
CA PHE A 46 -9.30 -37.13 -26.37
C PHE A 46 -9.77 -36.28 -27.55
N ALA A 47 -10.21 -37.05 -28.55
CA ALA A 47 -10.49 -36.71 -29.90
C ALA A 47 -11.74 -35.83 -30.11
N ARG A 48 -11.72 -35.15 -31.26
CA ARG A 48 -12.85 -34.50 -31.93
C ARG A 48 -14.04 -35.46 -32.13
N SER A 49 -15.25 -35.00 -31.84
CA SER A 49 -16.43 -35.37 -32.60
C SER A 49 -17.27 -34.16 -32.89
N GLY A 50 -17.55 -33.96 -34.18
CA GLY A 50 -18.39 -32.90 -34.67
C GLY A 50 -19.87 -33.21 -34.44
N ALA A 51 -20.66 -32.16 -34.33
CA ALA A 51 -22.10 -32.19 -34.52
C ALA A 51 -22.55 -30.91 -35.20
N GLU A 52 -23.33 -31.13 -36.23
CA GLU A 52 -23.93 -30.23 -37.18
C GLU A 52 -24.81 -29.15 -36.55
N ALA A 53 -24.84 -27.99 -37.20
CA ALA A 53 -25.80 -26.93 -37.00
C ALA A 53 -27.08 -27.19 -37.84
N PRO A 54 -28.29 -26.92 -37.30
CA PRO A 54 -29.52 -26.90 -38.12
C PRO A 54 -29.77 -25.51 -38.73
N PRO A 55 -30.55 -25.42 -39.83
CA PRO A 55 -30.63 -24.24 -40.68
C PRO A 55 -31.64 -23.20 -40.19
N ALA A 56 -31.39 -21.95 -40.61
CA ALA A 56 -32.25 -20.81 -40.39
C ALA A 56 -33.54 -20.86 -41.25
N PRO A 57 -34.67 -20.40 -40.74
CA PRO A 57 -35.78 -19.94 -41.62
C PRO A 57 -35.77 -18.43 -41.73
N GLY A 58 -35.85 -17.97 -42.98
CA GLY A 58 -36.08 -16.58 -43.33
C GLY A 58 -37.52 -16.13 -43.03
N GLY A 59 -37.65 -14.84 -42.74
CA GLY A 59 -38.95 -14.18 -42.61
C GLY A 59 -38.75 -12.71 -42.29
N ALA A 60 -38.89 -11.87 -43.29
CA ALA A 60 -38.93 -10.42 -43.16
C ALA A 60 -40.19 -9.98 -42.40
N GLN A 61 -40.02 -9.15 -41.36
CA GLN A 61 -41.08 -8.25 -40.88
C GLN A 61 -40.49 -6.99 -40.22
N SER A 62 -40.86 -5.87 -40.82
CA SER A 62 -41.09 -4.49 -40.35
C SER A 62 -40.55 -4.10 -38.98
N GLN A 63 -39.69 -3.09 -38.98
CA GLN A 63 -39.24 -2.30 -37.82
C GLN A 63 -40.42 -1.52 -37.20
N PRO A 64 -40.61 -1.58 -35.88
CA PRO A 64 -41.23 -0.51 -35.10
C PRO A 64 -40.20 0.49 -34.63
N GLY A 65 -40.62 1.76 -34.53
CA GLY A 65 -39.79 2.93 -34.28
C GLY A 65 -38.91 2.83 -33.06
N LYS A 66 -37.70 3.38 -33.19
CA LYS A 66 -36.78 3.67 -32.10
C LYS A 66 -37.44 4.69 -31.16
N GLU A 67 -37.94 4.24 -30.02
CA GLU A 67 -38.08 5.12 -28.87
C GLU A 67 -36.67 5.58 -28.42
N PRO A 68 -36.46 6.87 -28.16
CA PRO A 68 -35.17 7.33 -27.62
C PRO A 68 -34.96 6.68 -26.26
N LEU A 69 -33.80 6.00 -26.10
CA LEU A 69 -33.34 5.50 -24.83
C LEU A 69 -33.39 6.63 -23.79
N PRO A 70 -33.89 6.40 -22.57
CA PRO A 70 -33.85 7.39 -21.51
C PRO A 70 -32.42 7.86 -21.30
N ASN A 71 -32.23 9.18 -21.32
CA ASN A 71 -30.94 9.81 -21.02
C ASN A 71 -30.34 9.16 -19.76
N ALA A 72 -29.12 8.67 -19.89
CA ALA A 72 -28.35 8.25 -18.71
C ALA A 72 -28.40 9.36 -17.66
N PRO A 73 -28.63 9.04 -16.38
CA PRO A 73 -28.68 10.06 -15.36
C PRO A 73 -27.38 10.88 -15.44
N GLN A 74 -27.51 12.19 -15.68
CA GLN A 74 -26.38 13.10 -15.61
C GLN A 74 -25.77 12.91 -14.23
N VAL A 75 -24.53 12.45 -14.18
CA VAL A 75 -23.73 12.42 -12.98
C VAL A 75 -23.64 13.88 -12.54
N LYS A 76 -24.44 14.26 -11.55
CA LYS A 76 -24.27 15.53 -10.85
C LYS A 76 -22.81 15.56 -10.42
N ASP A 77 -22.11 16.64 -10.76
CA ASP A 77 -20.79 16.93 -10.25
C ASP A 77 -20.80 16.75 -8.72
N LEU A 78 -20.36 15.56 -8.29
CA LEU A 78 -20.14 15.31 -6.88
C LEU A 78 -18.98 16.21 -6.47
N PRO A 79 -19.14 17.00 -5.38
CA PRO A 79 -18.00 17.75 -4.86
C PRO A 79 -16.83 16.80 -4.64
N PRO A 80 -15.58 17.28 -4.85
CA PRO A 80 -14.41 16.44 -4.69
C PRO A 80 -14.48 15.72 -3.34
N PRO A 81 -14.10 14.44 -3.26
CA PRO A 81 -14.31 13.66 -2.06
C PRO A 81 -13.62 14.35 -0.89
N THR A 82 -14.43 14.89 0.01
CA THR A 82 -13.95 15.32 1.33
C THR A 82 -13.18 14.15 1.91
N HIS A 83 -11.97 14.37 2.35
CA HIS A 83 -11.08 13.35 2.90
C HIS A 83 -11.82 12.58 4.02
N VAL A 84 -12.32 11.40 3.70
CA VAL A 84 -13.06 10.57 4.65
C VAL A 84 -12.05 9.99 5.63
N ASP A 85 -12.18 10.36 6.90
CA ASP A 85 -11.36 9.81 7.99
C ASP A 85 -11.81 8.38 8.32
N TYR A 86 -11.07 7.38 7.85
CA TYR A 86 -11.33 5.97 8.15
C TYR A 86 -10.77 5.53 9.51
N SER A 87 -10.09 6.40 10.27
CA SER A 87 -9.56 6.09 11.61
C SER A 87 -10.64 6.02 12.69
N ARG A 88 -11.89 6.33 12.37
CA ARG A 88 -13.04 6.33 13.28
C ARG A 88 -14.08 5.28 12.86
N PRO A 89 -14.71 4.58 13.82
CA PRO A 89 -15.80 3.68 13.52
C PRO A 89 -17.02 4.46 12.99
N ALA A 90 -17.93 3.78 12.29
CA ALA A 90 -19.21 4.38 11.91
C ALA A 90 -19.98 4.83 13.16
N PRO A 91 -20.65 6.01 13.13
CA PRO A 91 -21.42 6.50 14.27
C PRO A 91 -22.57 5.55 14.59
N LEU A 92 -22.88 5.40 15.89
CA LEU A 92 -23.96 4.51 16.37
C LEU A 92 -25.35 5.10 16.11
N LEU A 93 -25.47 6.42 16.05
CA LEU A 93 -26.72 7.12 15.81
C LEU A 93 -26.63 7.89 14.48
N PRO A 94 -27.69 7.96 13.68
CA PRO A 94 -29.07 7.48 13.96
C PRO A 94 -29.28 5.99 13.76
N ASN A 95 -28.36 5.23 13.13
CA ASN A 95 -28.52 3.80 12.85
C ASN A 95 -27.58 2.97 13.73
N PRO A 96 -28.10 2.21 14.74
CA PRO A 96 -27.26 1.37 15.60
C PRO A 96 -26.56 0.23 14.86
N PHE A 97 -27.07 -0.19 13.70
CA PHE A 97 -26.48 -1.22 12.86
C PHE A 97 -25.46 -0.69 11.83
N ALA A 98 -25.19 0.62 11.82
CA ALA A 98 -24.24 1.24 10.86
C ALA A 98 -22.83 0.61 10.92
N ARG A 99 -22.44 0.05 12.08
CA ARG A 99 -21.14 -0.64 12.24
C ARG A 99 -21.07 -2.01 11.55
N TYR A 100 -22.21 -2.60 11.19
CA TYR A 100 -22.34 -3.89 10.52
C TYR A 100 -22.61 -3.77 9.03
N ILE A 101 -22.82 -2.54 8.54
CA ILE A 101 -23.06 -2.25 7.13
C ILE A 101 -21.69 -1.92 6.48
N PRO A 102 -21.39 -2.50 5.31
CA PRO A 102 -20.19 -2.13 4.55
C PRO A 102 -20.14 -0.62 4.31
N ARG A 103 -18.95 -0.03 4.47
CA ARG A 103 -18.72 1.37 4.12
C ARG A 103 -18.55 1.47 2.62
N ASP A 104 -19.17 2.48 2.04
CA ASP A 104 -18.96 2.81 0.64
C ASP A 104 -17.60 3.52 0.47
N VAL A 105 -16.83 3.05 -0.52
CA VAL A 105 -15.59 3.67 -0.96
C VAL A 105 -15.82 4.14 -2.39
N PRO A 106 -15.71 5.46 -2.68
CA PRO A 106 -15.99 5.97 -4.01
C PRO A 106 -15.07 5.31 -5.05
N PRO A 107 -15.60 4.96 -6.22
CA PRO A 107 -14.80 4.38 -7.30
C PRO A 107 -13.75 5.38 -7.78
N PRO A 108 -12.61 4.90 -8.33
CA PRO A 108 -11.59 5.79 -8.88
C PRO A 108 -12.14 6.55 -10.10
N ALA A 109 -11.82 7.83 -10.20
CA ALA A 109 -12.13 8.65 -11.38
C ALA A 109 -11.09 8.38 -12.49
N PHE A 110 -11.56 7.99 -13.67
CA PHE A 110 -10.72 7.77 -14.86
C PHE A 110 -10.82 8.90 -15.88
N THR A 111 -11.56 9.95 -15.60
CA THR A 111 -11.67 11.15 -16.46
C THR A 111 -10.45 12.04 -16.27
N ASN A 112 -9.96 12.60 -17.38
CA ASN A 112 -8.88 13.57 -17.37
C ASN A 112 -9.35 14.93 -16.82
N ALA A 113 -8.44 15.72 -16.27
CA ALA A 113 -8.76 17.08 -15.82
C ALA A 113 -9.07 18.00 -17.01
N PRO A 114 -10.07 18.87 -16.90
CA PRO A 114 -10.50 19.75 -18.01
C PRO A 114 -9.42 20.76 -18.45
N LYS A 115 -8.38 20.95 -17.64
CA LYS A 115 -7.25 21.84 -17.95
C LYS A 115 -6.48 21.40 -19.20
N ILE A 116 -6.40 20.09 -19.47
CA ILE A 116 -5.70 19.56 -20.66
C ILE A 116 -6.41 20.01 -21.94
N GLU A 117 -7.74 19.95 -21.97
CA GLU A 117 -8.53 20.35 -23.15
C GLU A 117 -8.37 21.85 -23.45
N GLN A 118 -8.23 22.68 -22.43
CA GLN A 118 -8.05 24.13 -22.58
C GLN A 118 -6.71 24.52 -23.21
N LEU A 119 -5.69 23.67 -23.10
CA LEU A 119 -4.36 23.88 -23.65
C LEU A 119 -4.24 23.44 -25.12
N ILE A 120 -5.24 22.72 -25.64
CA ILE A 120 -5.26 22.28 -27.03
C ILE A 120 -5.79 23.43 -27.92
N GLN A 121 -4.92 24.01 -28.73
CA GLN A 121 -5.23 25.08 -29.66
C GLN A 121 -4.89 24.62 -31.08
N ASN A 122 -5.83 24.67 -32.01
CA ASN A 122 -5.62 24.30 -33.41
C ASN A 122 -4.99 22.89 -33.61
N GLY A 123 -5.35 21.90 -32.79
CA GLY A 123 -4.76 20.55 -32.86
C GLY A 123 -3.33 20.45 -32.31
N LYS A 124 -2.82 21.48 -31.65
CA LYS A 124 -1.52 21.52 -30.99
C LYS A 124 -1.70 21.73 -29.50
N LEU A 125 -0.98 20.97 -28.70
CA LEU A 125 -0.92 21.11 -27.24
C LEU A 125 0.31 21.96 -26.91
N MET A 126 0.08 23.23 -26.57
CA MET A 126 1.13 24.15 -26.13
C MET A 126 1.41 23.92 -24.67
N LEU A 127 2.52 23.22 -24.37
CA LEU A 127 2.80 22.72 -23.03
C LEU A 127 3.98 23.46 -22.40
N SER A 128 3.71 24.21 -21.31
CA SER A 128 4.77 24.72 -20.43
C SER A 128 5.14 23.67 -19.37
N LEU A 129 6.34 23.74 -18.82
CA LEU A 129 6.77 22.86 -17.73
C LEU A 129 5.90 23.03 -16.48
N ASN A 130 5.50 24.25 -16.18
CA ASN A 130 4.60 24.56 -15.06
C ASN A 130 3.21 23.92 -15.24
N ASP A 131 2.66 23.94 -16.46
CA ASP A 131 1.40 23.29 -16.77
C ASP A 131 1.53 21.78 -16.75
N ALA A 132 2.63 21.24 -17.28
CA ALA A 132 2.92 19.81 -17.23
C ALA A 132 2.93 19.28 -15.80
N ILE A 133 3.63 19.95 -14.88
CA ILE A 133 3.67 19.59 -13.46
C ILE A 133 2.26 19.72 -12.83
N SER A 134 1.54 20.80 -13.11
CA SER A 134 0.20 21.01 -12.56
C SER A 134 -0.79 19.91 -12.98
N ILE A 135 -0.78 19.53 -14.25
CA ILE A 135 -1.62 18.46 -14.81
C ILE A 135 -1.21 17.10 -14.23
N ALA A 136 0.10 16.82 -14.18
CA ALA A 136 0.59 15.56 -13.62
C ALA A 136 0.23 15.39 -12.14
N LEU A 137 0.29 16.44 -11.34
CA LEU A 137 -0.15 16.41 -9.94
C LEU A 137 -1.64 16.07 -9.80
N ALA A 138 -2.48 16.48 -10.76
CA ALA A 138 -3.91 16.15 -10.77
C ALA A 138 -4.17 14.74 -11.29
N ASP A 139 -3.59 14.35 -12.44
CA ASP A 139 -4.03 13.22 -13.26
C ASP A 139 -3.07 12.04 -13.32
N ASN A 140 -1.80 12.20 -12.92
CA ASN A 140 -0.86 11.09 -13.00
C ASN A 140 -1.30 9.89 -12.17
N LEU A 141 -1.31 8.70 -12.78
CA LEU A 141 -1.79 7.46 -12.18
C LEU A 141 -0.93 6.99 -11.01
N ASP A 142 0.38 7.24 -11.02
CA ASP A 142 1.28 6.84 -9.93
C ASP A 142 0.96 7.63 -8.65
N ILE A 143 0.69 8.93 -8.78
CA ILE A 143 0.22 9.76 -7.65
C ILE A 143 -1.18 9.31 -7.21
N ALA A 144 -2.09 9.02 -8.16
CA ALA A 144 -3.44 8.57 -7.85
C ALA A 144 -3.44 7.25 -7.05
N VAL A 145 -2.60 6.30 -7.40
CA VAL A 145 -2.41 5.04 -6.64
C VAL A 145 -1.85 5.32 -5.25
N ALA A 146 -0.84 6.18 -5.14
CA ALA A 146 -0.20 6.51 -3.87
C ALA A 146 -1.16 7.22 -2.88
N ARG A 147 -2.15 7.99 -3.37
CA ARG A 147 -3.19 8.62 -2.53
C ARG A 147 -3.96 7.62 -1.69
N TYR A 148 -4.21 6.39 -2.18
CA TYR A 148 -4.93 5.35 -1.43
C TYR A 148 -4.16 4.84 -0.22
N ASN A 149 -2.83 5.01 -0.16
CA ASN A 149 -2.04 4.58 0.98
C ASN A 149 -2.38 5.36 2.27
N LEU A 150 -2.82 6.61 2.16
CA LEU A 150 -3.20 7.43 3.31
C LEU A 150 -4.46 6.91 4.02
N PRO A 151 -5.61 6.72 3.33
CA PRO A 151 -6.79 6.13 3.96
C PRO A 151 -6.59 4.66 4.38
N ILE A 152 -5.73 3.88 3.72
CA ILE A 152 -5.36 2.53 4.18
C ILE A 152 -4.66 2.61 5.55
N ALA A 153 -3.74 3.56 5.76
CA ALA A 153 -3.10 3.78 7.06
C ALA A 153 -4.11 4.18 8.16
N ASP A 154 -5.17 4.90 7.82
CA ASP A 154 -6.23 5.23 8.76
C ASP A 154 -7.01 3.99 9.22
N THR A 155 -7.22 3.00 8.34
CA THR A 155 -7.87 1.73 8.73
C THR A 155 -7.05 0.94 9.74
N ASP A 156 -5.71 0.98 9.64
CA ASP A 156 -4.82 0.36 10.62
C ASP A 156 -4.93 1.03 12.00
N ILE A 157 -5.10 2.36 12.05
CA ILE A 157 -5.36 3.08 13.29
C ILE A 157 -6.69 2.63 13.91
N LEU A 158 -7.75 2.48 13.09
CA LEU A 158 -9.04 1.99 13.56
C LEU A 158 -8.91 0.57 14.15
N ARG A 159 -8.25 -0.34 13.44
CA ARG A 159 -8.02 -1.73 13.87
C ARG A 159 -7.24 -1.81 15.18
N THR A 160 -6.19 -1.00 15.32
CA THR A 160 -5.36 -1.01 16.54
C THR A 160 -6.01 -0.32 17.73
N LYS A 161 -6.98 0.57 17.53
CA LYS A 161 -7.85 1.11 18.60
C LYS A 161 -8.71 0.01 19.24
N ALA A 162 -9.09 -1.01 18.47
CA ALA A 162 -9.79 -2.18 18.95
C ALA A 162 -8.88 -3.23 19.62
N GLY A 163 -7.57 -2.99 19.72
CA GLY A 163 -6.59 -3.95 20.24
C GLY A 163 -6.04 -4.92 19.20
N GLY A 164 -6.51 -4.85 17.94
CA GLY A 164 -6.02 -5.68 16.85
C GLY A 164 -4.62 -5.30 16.37
N SER A 165 -3.92 -6.21 15.67
CA SER A 165 -2.66 -5.91 15.00
C SER A 165 -2.90 -5.08 13.74
N PHE A 166 -1.97 -4.17 13.39
CA PHE A 166 -1.99 -3.46 12.10
C PHE A 166 -1.67 -4.41 10.94
N LEU A 167 -2.13 -4.09 9.72
CA LEU A 167 -1.86 -4.84 8.50
C LEU A 167 -0.66 -4.28 7.74
N GLY A 168 -0.40 -2.98 7.90
CA GLY A 168 0.67 -2.26 7.22
C GLY A 168 0.21 -1.60 5.91
N VAL A 169 1.00 -0.64 5.46
CA VAL A 169 0.76 0.16 4.25
C VAL A 169 2.00 0.12 3.37
N ASN A 170 1.81 0.10 2.06
CA ASN A 170 2.90 0.25 1.13
C ASN A 170 3.43 1.70 1.20
N SER A 171 4.72 1.86 1.52
CA SER A 171 5.41 3.16 1.55
C SER A 171 6.43 3.31 0.42
N GLY A 172 6.53 2.34 -0.48
CA GLY A 172 7.42 2.39 -1.65
C GLY A 172 6.89 3.35 -2.73
N VAL A 173 7.81 3.87 -3.55
CA VAL A 173 7.45 4.69 -4.71
C VAL A 173 6.84 3.82 -5.80
N VAL A 174 5.67 4.23 -6.31
CA VAL A 174 5.01 3.63 -7.47
C VAL A 174 5.63 4.24 -8.73
N SER A 175 6.12 3.43 -9.65
CA SER A 175 6.76 3.88 -10.89
C SER A 175 6.27 3.03 -12.07
N ASN A 176 5.07 3.34 -12.56
CA ASN A 176 4.46 2.71 -13.73
C ASN A 176 4.50 3.62 -14.97
N THR A 177 4.73 4.92 -14.78
CA THR A 177 4.84 5.89 -15.88
C THR A 177 6.15 5.65 -16.63
N PRO A 178 6.13 5.31 -17.95
CA PRO A 178 7.34 5.11 -18.74
C PRO A 178 8.06 6.44 -19.00
N GLY A 179 9.39 6.38 -19.10
CA GLY A 179 10.23 7.53 -19.43
C GLY A 179 10.85 8.25 -18.21
N GLY A 180 11.68 9.26 -18.46
CA GLY A 180 12.31 10.09 -17.42
C GLY A 180 13.45 9.47 -16.62
N GLY A 181 13.83 8.21 -16.86
CA GLY A 181 14.99 7.56 -16.24
C GLY A 181 16.29 7.82 -17.00
N GLN A 182 17.45 7.56 -16.38
CA GLN A 182 18.78 7.72 -17.00
C GLN A 182 19.03 6.83 -18.24
N GLY A 183 18.13 5.87 -18.55
CA GLY A 183 18.26 4.91 -19.65
C GLY A 183 17.21 5.05 -20.77
N GLY A 184 16.40 6.10 -20.81
CA GLY A 184 15.37 6.33 -21.84
C GLY A 184 14.11 5.50 -21.66
N VAL A 185 13.28 5.37 -22.70
CA VAL A 185 11.92 4.81 -22.70
C VAL A 185 11.82 3.36 -22.17
N GLY A 186 12.89 2.61 -22.15
CA GLY A 186 12.92 1.23 -21.67
C GLY A 186 13.20 1.05 -20.17
N SER A 187 13.65 2.07 -19.46
CA SER A 187 14.12 1.94 -18.07
C SER A 187 12.99 2.07 -17.02
N GLY A 188 11.77 2.44 -17.43
CA GLY A 188 10.63 2.63 -16.53
C GLY A 188 9.82 1.38 -16.19
N ILE A 189 10.12 0.22 -16.83
CA ILE A 189 9.31 -1.01 -16.66
C ILE A 189 9.97 -2.02 -15.71
N SER A 190 10.99 -1.65 -14.96
CA SER A 190 11.44 -2.49 -13.87
C SER A 190 10.47 -2.31 -12.70
N GLY A 191 9.35 -3.02 -12.81
CA GLY A 191 8.23 -2.93 -11.90
C GLY A 191 8.59 -3.20 -10.44
N ALA A 192 8.65 -2.12 -9.68
CA ALA A 192 8.15 -2.20 -8.34
C ALA A 192 6.61 -2.21 -8.47
N GLY A 193 6.04 -3.40 -8.68
CA GLY A 193 4.62 -3.57 -8.81
C GLY A 193 3.89 -2.85 -7.67
N ALA A 194 2.85 -2.09 -8.01
CA ALA A 194 1.84 -1.68 -7.07
C ALA A 194 1.24 -2.95 -6.44
N GLY A 195 1.73 -3.38 -5.29
CA GLY A 195 1.22 -4.59 -4.69
C GLY A 195 2.05 -5.26 -3.63
N GLY A 196 2.90 -4.55 -2.95
CA GLY A 196 3.56 -5.10 -1.77
C GLY A 196 2.88 -4.75 -0.47
N THR A 197 1.61 -5.08 -0.26
CA THR A 197 1.04 -5.13 1.09
C THR A 197 1.58 -6.35 1.79
N THR A 198 2.72 -6.23 2.43
CA THR A 198 3.36 -7.32 3.14
C THR A 198 3.11 -7.28 4.63
N ALA A 199 1.86 -7.16 5.03
CA ALA A 199 1.45 -7.41 6.40
C ALA A 199 0.81 -8.81 6.58
N GLY A 200 0.84 -9.63 5.54
CA GLY A 200 0.48 -11.04 5.65
C GLY A 200 1.73 -11.89 5.85
N ALA A 201 1.64 -12.89 6.74
CA ALA A 201 2.69 -13.84 7.02
C ALA A 201 3.44 -14.31 5.74
N GLY A 202 4.73 -14.00 5.63
CA GLY A 202 5.66 -14.67 4.73
C GLY A 202 5.95 -14.06 3.37
N GLY A 203 5.46 -12.87 3.05
CA GLY A 203 5.76 -12.20 1.78
C GLY A 203 6.93 -11.25 1.87
N ALA A 204 8.15 -11.71 1.64
CA ALA A 204 9.28 -10.84 1.37
C ALA A 204 9.13 -10.23 -0.02
N GLY A 205 8.44 -9.11 -0.13
CA GLY A 205 8.40 -8.32 -1.34
C GLY A 205 9.76 -7.68 -1.57
N THR A 206 10.47 -8.08 -2.61
CA THR A 206 11.69 -7.44 -3.10
C THR A 206 11.40 -6.12 -3.81
N GLY A 207 10.52 -5.30 -3.28
CA GLY A 207 10.36 -3.92 -3.70
C GLY A 207 11.42 -3.06 -3.04
N ALA A 208 12.08 -2.22 -3.83
CA ALA A 208 13.16 -1.35 -3.41
C ALA A 208 12.85 -0.64 -2.08
N GLY A 209 13.53 -1.00 -1.00
CA GLY A 209 13.54 -0.28 0.26
C GLY A 209 12.40 -0.53 1.25
N GLY A 210 11.47 -1.44 0.97
CA GLY A 210 10.43 -1.81 1.92
C GLY A 210 11.00 -2.56 3.13
N PHE A 211 11.08 -1.88 4.28
CA PHE A 211 11.44 -2.55 5.53
C PHE A 211 10.31 -3.48 5.93
N VAL A 212 10.59 -4.77 5.88
CA VAL A 212 9.72 -5.76 6.50
C VAL A 212 9.82 -5.56 8.02
N GLY A 213 8.82 -4.93 8.61
CA GLY A 213 8.70 -4.94 10.06
C GLY A 213 8.67 -6.40 10.53
N SER A 214 9.37 -6.68 11.64
CA SER A 214 9.42 -8.03 12.20
C SER A 214 8.04 -8.67 12.24
N THR A 215 7.86 -9.75 11.48
CA THR A 215 6.62 -10.54 11.49
C THR A 215 6.52 -11.45 12.72
N SER A 216 7.59 -11.57 13.50
CA SER A 216 7.65 -12.41 14.68
C SER A 216 7.24 -11.65 15.94
N GLY A 217 5.98 -11.25 15.99
CA GLY A 217 5.27 -10.93 17.22
C GLY A 217 5.84 -9.76 18.03
N ALA A 218 5.09 -8.68 18.10
CA ALA A 218 5.41 -7.51 18.94
C ALA A 218 5.22 -7.77 20.46
N GLY A 219 5.61 -8.95 20.96
CA GLY A 219 5.35 -9.37 22.32
C GLY A 219 3.88 -9.80 22.57
N PRO A 220 3.48 -10.00 23.84
CA PRO A 220 2.12 -10.44 24.18
C PRO A 220 1.05 -9.52 23.57
N GLN A 221 0.05 -10.10 22.92
CA GLN A 221 -1.07 -9.35 22.34
C GLN A 221 -1.93 -8.77 23.49
N PRO A 222 -2.40 -7.52 23.39
CA PRO A 222 -3.36 -6.98 24.33
C PRO A 222 -4.72 -7.66 24.14
N ASP A 223 -5.53 -7.69 25.21
CA ASP A 223 -6.93 -8.08 25.12
C ASP A 223 -7.69 -7.11 24.19
N SER A 224 -8.76 -7.59 23.53
CA SER A 224 -9.61 -6.74 22.70
C SER A 224 -10.20 -5.58 23.50
N PHE A 225 -10.04 -4.36 22.99
CA PHE A 225 -10.63 -3.16 23.61
C PHE A 225 -12.07 -2.91 23.12
N ASP A 226 -12.51 -3.61 22.06
CA ASP A 226 -13.89 -3.57 21.64
C ASP A 226 -14.73 -4.50 22.51
N PRO A 227 -15.86 -4.04 23.06
CA PRO A 227 -16.76 -4.87 23.83
C PRO A 227 -17.40 -5.94 22.95
N VAL A 228 -17.40 -7.16 23.43
CA VAL A 228 -18.00 -8.32 22.75
C VAL A 228 -19.12 -8.90 23.62
N VAL A 229 -20.30 -9.00 23.04
CA VAL A 229 -21.44 -9.74 23.63
C VAL A 229 -21.54 -11.06 22.87
N SER A 230 -21.46 -12.17 23.58
CA SER A 230 -21.69 -13.50 23.03
C SER A 230 -22.83 -14.20 23.74
N GLY A 231 -23.69 -14.87 22.96
CA GLY A 231 -24.80 -15.64 23.47
C GLY A 231 -24.77 -17.07 22.95
N THR A 232 -25.07 -18.05 23.80
CA THR A 232 -25.22 -19.43 23.38
C THR A 232 -26.58 -19.93 23.88
N PHE A 233 -27.30 -20.56 22.98
CA PHE A 233 -28.53 -21.29 23.32
C PHE A 233 -28.36 -22.74 22.88
N SER A 234 -28.55 -23.68 23.81
CA SER A 234 -28.43 -25.10 23.51
C SER A 234 -29.54 -25.90 24.13
N ILE A 235 -29.96 -26.93 23.43
CA ILE A 235 -30.88 -27.97 23.91
C ILE A 235 -30.14 -29.28 23.76
N GLU A 236 -29.94 -29.98 24.86
CA GLU A 236 -29.18 -31.22 24.92
C GLU A 236 -30.01 -32.31 25.60
N GLN A 237 -29.93 -33.51 25.07
CA GLN A 237 -30.35 -34.73 25.74
C GLN A 237 -29.12 -35.60 25.95
N SER A 238 -28.77 -35.85 27.21
CA SER A 238 -27.68 -36.73 27.57
C SER A 238 -28.20 -37.99 28.28
N ALA A 239 -27.66 -39.12 27.94
CA ALA A 239 -27.93 -40.40 28.62
C ALA A 239 -26.59 -40.95 29.11
N THR A 240 -26.38 -40.93 30.42
CA THR A 240 -25.15 -41.43 31.04
C THR A 240 -25.44 -42.75 31.77
N PRO A 241 -24.71 -43.85 31.45
CA PRO A 241 -24.77 -45.06 32.25
C PRO A 241 -24.35 -44.78 33.69
N THR A 242 -25.15 -45.19 34.65
CA THR A 242 -24.87 -44.98 36.07
C THR A 242 -24.34 -46.26 36.71
N ASN A 243 -23.21 -46.14 37.39
CA ASN A 243 -22.61 -47.24 38.14
C ASN A 243 -23.06 -47.23 39.62
N PHE A 244 -24.35 -46.93 39.85
CA PHE A 244 -24.91 -46.94 41.21
C PHE A 244 -25.49 -48.30 41.53
N GLY A 245 -24.78 -49.07 42.33
CA GLY A 245 -25.18 -50.39 42.82
C GLY A 245 -26.29 -50.45 43.86
N LEU A 246 -27.14 -49.39 43.97
CA LEU A 246 -28.17 -49.33 45.05
C LEU A 246 -29.49 -49.97 44.68
N LEU A 247 -29.59 -50.69 43.57
CA LEU A 247 -30.88 -51.40 43.24
C LEU A 247 -30.79 -52.93 43.26
N SER A 248 -29.76 -53.48 43.92
CA SER A 248 -29.60 -54.92 44.02
C SER A 248 -30.55 -55.60 45.06
N GLY A 249 -31.58 -54.91 45.54
CA GLY A 249 -32.53 -55.46 46.53
C GLY A 249 -33.91 -55.87 46.00
N LEU A 250 -34.19 -55.58 44.70
CA LEU A 250 -35.48 -55.96 44.10
C LEU A 250 -35.26 -56.72 42.84
N GLY A 251 -35.41 -58.06 42.86
CA GLY A 251 -35.22 -59.02 41.80
C GLY A 251 -35.76 -58.59 40.45
N ALA A 252 -34.90 -57.84 39.70
CA ALA A 252 -35.06 -57.62 38.30
C ALA A 252 -34.10 -58.48 37.56
N SER A 253 -34.55 -59.62 37.11
CA SER A 253 -33.84 -60.46 36.09
C SER A 253 -33.85 -59.77 34.76
N GLY A 254 -32.80 -58.98 34.51
CA GLY A 254 -32.59 -58.37 33.24
C GLY A 254 -31.37 -57.38 33.34
N ALA A 255 -30.19 -57.81 32.88
CA ALA A 255 -28.96 -57.06 32.99
C ALA A 255 -28.91 -55.84 32.04
N THR A 256 -29.74 -54.82 32.33
CA THR A 256 -29.59 -53.54 31.66
C THR A 256 -28.89 -52.54 32.61
N ILE A 257 -27.80 -51.97 32.19
CA ILE A 257 -27.10 -50.92 32.91
C ILE A 257 -28.07 -49.73 33.05
N PRO A 258 -28.40 -49.29 34.27
CA PRO A 258 -29.31 -48.16 34.44
C PRO A 258 -28.70 -46.89 33.84
N THR A 259 -29.46 -46.17 33.03
CA THR A 259 -29.04 -44.92 32.40
C THR A 259 -29.77 -43.74 33.06
N SER A 260 -29.01 -42.72 33.43
CA SER A 260 -29.56 -41.42 33.80
C SER A 260 -29.72 -40.56 32.55
N THR A 261 -30.96 -40.22 32.24
CA THR A 261 -31.27 -39.30 31.12
C THR A 261 -31.53 -37.92 31.66
N ALA A 262 -30.87 -36.93 31.06
CA ALA A 262 -31.08 -35.52 31.37
C ALA A 262 -31.38 -34.73 30.08
N HIS A 263 -32.43 -33.94 30.12
CA HIS A 263 -32.74 -32.96 29.09
C HIS A 263 -32.37 -31.59 29.65
N THR A 264 -31.40 -30.95 29.01
CA THR A 264 -30.85 -29.65 29.43
C THR A 264 -31.13 -28.60 28.37
N THR A 265 -31.75 -27.51 28.75
CA THR A 265 -31.88 -26.31 27.93
C THR A 265 -31.07 -25.21 28.58
N GLN A 266 -30.10 -24.65 27.86
CA GLN A 266 -29.22 -23.61 28.37
C GLN A 266 -29.33 -22.34 27.51
N GLY A 267 -29.34 -21.17 28.19
CA GLY A 267 -29.25 -19.88 27.56
C GLY A 267 -28.21 -19.05 28.31
N ASN A 268 -27.04 -18.88 27.70
CA ASN A 268 -25.91 -18.17 28.31
C ASN A 268 -25.63 -16.89 27.54
N LEU A 269 -25.37 -15.80 28.27
CA LEU A 269 -24.96 -14.51 27.72
C LEU A 269 -23.64 -14.09 28.40
N SER A 270 -22.66 -13.66 27.64
CA SER A 270 -21.42 -13.12 28.21
C SER A 270 -21.02 -11.82 27.53
N TYR A 271 -20.53 -10.89 28.33
CA TYR A 271 -19.92 -9.63 27.91
C TYR A 271 -18.44 -9.67 28.26
N PHE A 272 -17.58 -9.29 27.32
CA PHE A 272 -16.13 -9.19 27.50
C PHE A 272 -15.63 -7.86 26.97
N GLU A 273 -14.78 -7.18 27.74
CA GLU A 273 -14.08 -5.96 27.32
C GLU A 273 -12.71 -5.89 27.98
N GLY A 274 -11.69 -5.61 27.17
CA GLY A 274 -10.34 -5.31 27.60
C GLY A 274 -10.10 -3.82 27.71
N PHE A 275 -9.25 -3.39 28.65
CA PHE A 275 -8.87 -1.99 28.85
C PHE A 275 -7.38 -1.79 28.71
N SER A 276 -6.99 -0.58 28.31
CA SER A 276 -5.59 -0.22 28.05
C SER A 276 -4.62 -0.41 29.24
N PRO A 277 -5.00 -0.38 30.52
CA PRO A 277 -4.09 -0.70 31.61
C PRO A 277 -3.68 -2.19 31.70
N GLY A 278 -4.34 -3.08 30.94
CA GLY A 278 -4.22 -4.53 31.05
C GLY A 278 -5.24 -5.12 32.03
N THR A 279 -6.38 -4.45 32.18
CA THR A 279 -7.57 -4.93 32.89
C THR A 279 -8.52 -5.57 31.88
N ALA A 280 -9.16 -6.67 32.23
CA ALA A 280 -10.26 -7.27 31.46
C ALA A 280 -11.48 -7.46 32.35
N LEU A 281 -12.63 -7.07 31.84
CA LEU A 281 -13.94 -7.29 32.48
C LEU A 281 -14.68 -8.39 31.73
N THR A 282 -15.12 -9.40 32.45
CA THR A 282 -16.01 -10.44 31.92
C THR A 282 -17.26 -10.47 32.76
N VAL A 283 -18.44 -10.37 32.16
CA VAL A 283 -19.72 -10.49 32.82
C VAL A 283 -20.47 -11.65 32.18
N GLY A 284 -20.70 -12.70 32.95
CA GLY A 284 -21.41 -13.91 32.49
C GLY A 284 -22.77 -14.01 33.13
N PHE A 285 -23.74 -14.40 32.34
CA PHE A 285 -25.10 -14.71 32.75
C PHE A 285 -25.48 -16.08 32.19
N ASN A 286 -25.64 -17.08 33.06
CA ASN A 286 -25.93 -18.46 32.65
C ASN A 286 -27.27 -18.89 33.21
N ASN A 287 -28.12 -19.43 32.35
CA ASN A 287 -29.44 -19.91 32.70
C ASN A 287 -29.60 -21.33 32.16
N GLN A 288 -30.09 -22.22 33.00
CA GLN A 288 -30.25 -23.62 32.65
C GLN A 288 -31.57 -24.14 33.18
N ARG A 289 -32.27 -24.90 32.36
CA ARG A 289 -33.40 -25.76 32.76
C ARG A 289 -33.00 -27.20 32.52
N GLN A 290 -33.06 -28.01 33.58
CA GLN A 290 -32.71 -29.41 33.49
C GLN A 290 -33.87 -30.30 34.00
N THR A 291 -34.24 -31.28 33.23
CA THR A 291 -35.15 -32.39 33.69
C THR A 291 -34.34 -33.68 33.65
N THR A 292 -34.61 -34.54 34.64
CA THR A 292 -33.92 -35.83 34.77
C THR A 292 -34.88 -36.93 35.18
N ASN A 293 -34.54 -38.18 34.87
CA ASN A 293 -35.22 -39.36 35.38
C ASN A 293 -34.67 -39.81 36.75
N GLY A 294 -33.74 -39.07 37.36
CA GLY A 294 -33.15 -39.38 38.64
C GLY A 294 -33.98 -38.91 39.82
N SER A 295 -34.04 -39.72 40.89
CA SER A 295 -34.77 -39.41 42.13
C SER A 295 -33.96 -38.57 43.14
N GLN A 296 -32.65 -38.38 42.91
CA GLN A 296 -31.77 -37.75 43.90
C GLN A 296 -31.77 -36.20 43.84
N GLN A 297 -32.35 -35.58 42.81
CA GLN A 297 -32.45 -34.13 42.70
C GLN A 297 -33.72 -33.63 43.45
N SER A 298 -33.57 -32.50 44.16
CA SER A 298 -34.66 -31.88 44.90
C SER A 298 -35.75 -31.28 44.00
N PHE A 299 -35.31 -30.72 42.84
CA PHE A 299 -36.20 -30.13 41.82
C PHE A 299 -36.14 -30.88 40.50
N ASN A 300 -37.27 -31.05 39.84
CA ASN A 300 -37.39 -31.62 38.49
C ASN A 300 -38.67 -31.07 37.81
N PRO A 301 -38.57 -30.11 36.87
CA PRO A 301 -37.36 -29.49 36.38
C PRO A 301 -36.61 -28.64 37.42
N ALA A 302 -35.29 -28.68 37.38
CA ALA A 302 -34.41 -27.74 38.07
C ALA A 302 -34.13 -26.53 37.16
N LEU A 303 -34.33 -25.32 37.69
CA LEU A 303 -34.09 -24.05 37.03
C LEU A 303 -32.94 -23.37 37.75
N THR A 304 -31.78 -23.21 37.08
CA THR A 304 -30.63 -22.54 37.64
C THR A 304 -30.33 -21.27 36.86
N SER A 305 -30.08 -20.18 37.59
CA SER A 305 -29.61 -18.93 37.05
C SER A 305 -28.34 -18.53 37.79
N SER A 306 -27.32 -18.06 37.08
CA SER A 306 -26.11 -17.52 37.70
C SER A 306 -25.64 -16.26 36.96
N PHE A 307 -25.17 -15.33 37.75
CA PHE A 307 -24.50 -14.12 37.29
C PHE A 307 -23.08 -14.08 37.88
N ARG A 308 -22.07 -13.75 37.06
CA ARG A 308 -20.73 -13.58 37.55
C ARG A 308 -20.02 -12.45 36.77
N ALA A 309 -19.61 -11.40 37.48
CA ALA A 309 -18.72 -10.37 36.98
C ALA A 309 -17.32 -10.68 37.47
N THR A 310 -16.36 -10.74 36.55
CA THR A 310 -14.97 -11.02 36.84
C THR A 310 -14.10 -9.88 36.28
N VAL A 311 -13.27 -9.31 37.12
CA VAL A 311 -12.25 -8.33 36.74
C VAL A 311 -10.89 -9.02 36.85
N ARG A 312 -10.16 -9.09 35.76
CA ARG A 312 -8.77 -9.58 35.72
C ARG A 312 -7.85 -8.39 35.48
N GLN A 313 -6.81 -8.27 36.29
CA GLN A 313 -5.78 -7.26 36.15
C GLN A 313 -4.40 -7.92 36.02
N HIS A 314 -3.73 -7.70 34.90
CA HIS A 314 -2.33 -8.07 34.76
C HIS A 314 -1.48 -7.25 35.71
N LEU A 315 -0.55 -7.88 36.45
CA LEU A 315 0.34 -7.21 37.38
C LEU A 315 1.78 -7.10 36.87
N LEU A 316 2.25 -8.05 36.04
CA LEU A 316 3.59 -8.07 35.44
C LEU A 316 3.53 -8.10 33.93
N GLN A 317 3.42 -9.27 33.30
CA GLN A 317 3.28 -9.39 31.87
C GLN A 317 1.92 -8.81 31.43
N GLY A 318 1.91 -7.90 30.44
CA GLY A 318 0.67 -7.26 30.00
C GLY A 318 0.25 -6.02 30.80
N PHE A 319 0.97 -5.65 31.89
CA PHE A 319 0.62 -4.48 32.69
C PHE A 319 1.07 -3.16 32.04
N GLY A 320 0.13 -2.20 32.00
CA GLY A 320 0.42 -0.79 31.72
C GLY A 320 -0.04 -0.31 30.35
N ARG A 321 -0.59 0.93 30.34
CA ARG A 321 -1.15 1.59 29.15
C ARG A 321 -0.12 1.73 28.02
N ASN A 322 1.13 2.01 28.34
CA ASN A 322 2.17 2.20 27.34
C ASN A 322 2.45 0.93 26.55
N LEU A 323 2.37 -0.21 27.20
CA LEU A 323 2.56 -1.52 26.60
C LEU A 323 1.37 -1.91 25.71
N ASN A 324 0.16 -1.82 26.24
CA ASN A 324 -1.06 -2.28 25.56
C ASN A 324 -1.46 -1.35 24.39
N LEU A 325 -1.09 -0.06 24.44
CA LEU A 325 -1.28 0.88 23.34
C LEU A 325 -0.09 0.94 22.36
N ARG A 326 0.91 0.03 22.46
CA ARG A 326 2.07 0.04 21.57
C ARG A 326 1.69 -0.13 20.11
N LEU A 327 0.74 -1.02 19.80
CA LEU A 327 0.25 -1.26 18.43
C LEU A 327 -0.40 0.00 17.85
N LEU A 328 -1.18 0.72 18.65
CA LEU A 328 -1.77 1.99 18.23
C LEU A 328 -0.69 3.08 17.97
N ARG A 329 0.37 3.10 18.79
CA ARG A 329 1.49 4.05 18.56
C ARG A 329 2.24 3.70 17.28
N THR A 330 2.51 2.42 17.05
CA THR A 330 3.14 1.94 15.81
C THR A 330 2.26 2.24 14.60
N ALA A 331 0.94 2.03 14.67
CA ALA A 331 0.02 2.38 13.59
C ALA A 331 0.00 3.88 13.27
N ARG A 332 0.05 4.75 14.31
CA ARG A 332 0.19 6.20 14.12
C ARG A 332 1.52 6.59 13.49
N ASN A 333 2.60 5.93 13.87
CA ASN A 333 3.90 6.12 13.24
C ASN A 333 3.88 5.63 11.78
N ASN A 334 3.23 4.50 11.50
CA ASN A 334 3.05 3.99 10.15
C ASN A 334 2.23 4.93 9.27
N LYS A 335 1.23 5.64 9.85
CA LYS A 335 0.54 6.72 9.12
C LYS A 335 1.52 7.84 8.72
N LYS A 336 2.41 8.28 9.62
CA LYS A 336 3.45 9.26 9.29
C LYS A 336 4.41 8.73 8.21
N ILE A 337 4.76 7.44 8.25
CA ILE A 337 5.55 6.80 7.19
C ILE A 337 4.80 6.87 5.86
N ALA A 338 3.48 6.62 5.85
CA ALA A 338 2.68 6.73 4.63
C ALA A 338 2.57 8.18 4.11
N GLU A 339 2.46 9.16 5.00
CA GLU A 339 2.47 10.59 4.66
C GLU A 339 3.81 11.01 4.03
N GLU A 340 4.94 10.61 4.62
CA GLU A 340 6.27 10.85 4.03
C GLU A 340 6.47 10.02 2.74
N GLY A 341 5.90 8.80 2.66
CA GLY A 341 5.89 8.00 1.43
C GLY A 341 5.14 8.67 0.29
N PHE A 342 4.00 9.27 0.58
CA PHE A 342 3.26 10.07 -0.40
C PHE A 342 4.05 11.31 -0.84
N ARG A 343 4.71 12.00 0.10
CA ARG A 343 5.60 13.14 -0.21
C ARG A 343 6.73 12.72 -1.14
N GLN A 344 7.35 11.57 -0.87
CA GLN A 344 8.40 11.00 -1.73
C GLN A 344 7.87 10.66 -3.12
N GLN A 345 6.65 10.10 -3.22
CA GLN A 345 5.99 9.83 -4.50
C GLN A 345 5.82 11.10 -5.32
N VAL A 346 5.30 12.17 -4.71
CA VAL A 346 5.10 13.45 -5.41
C VAL A 346 6.45 14.00 -5.92
N ILE A 347 7.48 14.04 -5.08
CA ILE A 347 8.83 14.48 -5.48
C ILE A 347 9.36 13.65 -6.65
N SER A 348 9.25 12.33 -6.56
CA SER A 348 9.74 11.41 -7.59
C SER A 348 8.99 11.59 -8.91
N THR A 349 7.66 11.70 -8.85
CA THR A 349 6.82 11.87 -10.05
C THR A 349 7.06 13.23 -10.70
N VAL A 350 7.15 14.33 -9.92
CA VAL A 350 7.46 15.65 -10.46
C VAL A 350 8.82 15.63 -11.17
N SER A 351 9.86 15.09 -10.54
CA SER A 351 11.18 14.98 -11.15
C SER A 351 11.17 14.11 -12.41
N GLN A 352 10.36 13.06 -12.46
CA GLN A 352 10.18 12.22 -13.65
C GLN A 352 9.50 13.00 -14.77
N ILE A 353 8.44 13.76 -14.48
CA ILE A 353 7.74 14.60 -15.46
C ILE A 353 8.68 15.65 -16.04
N GLU A 354 9.49 16.29 -15.21
CA GLU A 354 10.51 17.25 -15.67
C GLU A 354 11.53 16.59 -16.62
N ASN A 355 12.02 15.41 -16.27
CA ASN A 355 12.93 14.66 -17.13
C ASN A 355 12.29 14.30 -18.48
N ILE A 356 11.03 13.84 -18.48
CA ILE A 356 10.27 13.56 -19.71
C ILE A 356 10.09 14.85 -20.53
N TYR A 357 9.80 15.97 -19.88
CA TYR A 357 9.66 17.26 -20.53
C TYR A 357 10.96 17.72 -21.21
N TRP A 358 12.10 17.59 -20.52
CA TRP A 358 13.41 17.92 -21.11
C TRP A 358 13.81 16.97 -22.24
N ASP A 359 13.42 15.68 -22.18
CA ASP A 359 13.58 14.76 -23.30
C ASP A 359 12.73 15.17 -24.52
N LEU A 360 11.50 15.65 -24.28
CA LEU A 360 10.65 16.20 -25.32
C LEU A 360 11.26 17.46 -25.95
N VAL A 361 11.78 18.39 -25.13
CA VAL A 361 12.48 19.60 -25.61
C VAL A 361 13.68 19.21 -26.49
N ASN A 362 14.49 18.25 -26.03
CA ASN A 362 15.63 17.74 -26.79
C ASN A 362 15.22 17.16 -28.14
N ALA A 363 14.17 16.31 -28.17
CA ALA A 363 13.67 15.70 -29.40
C ALA A 363 13.09 16.75 -30.36
N TYR A 364 12.38 17.76 -29.84
CA TYR A 364 11.81 18.86 -30.61
C TYR A 364 12.90 19.72 -31.25
N GLU A 365 13.90 20.15 -30.51
CA GLU A 365 15.02 20.96 -31.06
C GLU A 365 15.87 20.14 -32.01
N ALA A 366 16.13 18.84 -31.74
CA ALA A 366 16.85 17.95 -32.65
C ALA A 366 16.11 17.79 -34.01
N PHE A 367 14.78 17.65 -33.98
CA PHE A 367 13.98 17.63 -35.21
C PHE A 367 14.13 18.94 -36.00
N ARG A 368 14.15 20.09 -35.33
CA ARG A 368 14.34 21.40 -35.98
C ARG A 368 15.74 21.59 -36.57
N VAL A 369 16.78 21.15 -35.83
CA VAL A 369 18.18 21.18 -36.35
C VAL A 369 18.27 20.33 -37.61
N ASN A 370 17.74 19.09 -37.62
CA ASN A 370 17.78 18.23 -38.79
C ASN A 370 16.95 18.78 -39.95
N GLY A 371 15.81 19.45 -39.66
CA GLY A 371 15.01 20.14 -40.67
C GLY A 371 15.76 21.29 -41.35
N ARG A 372 16.51 22.11 -40.59
CA ARG A 372 17.35 23.16 -41.12
C ARG A 372 18.52 22.60 -41.94
N SER A 373 19.15 21.51 -41.46
CA SER A 373 20.24 20.83 -42.18
C SER A 373 19.75 20.29 -43.53
N LEU A 374 18.54 19.68 -43.60
CA LEU A 374 17.95 19.24 -44.86
C LEU A 374 17.68 20.40 -45.81
N ALA A 375 17.07 21.49 -45.31
CA ALA A 375 16.80 22.68 -46.14
C ALA A 375 18.09 23.30 -46.71
N LEU A 376 19.15 23.31 -45.92
CA LEU A 376 20.46 23.79 -46.37
C LEU A 376 21.03 22.84 -47.43
N ALA A 377 21.05 21.54 -47.23
CA ALA A 377 21.52 20.54 -48.18
C ALA A 377 20.74 20.60 -49.51
N GLN A 378 19.43 20.79 -49.47
CA GLN A 378 18.57 20.95 -50.66
C GLN A 378 18.92 22.24 -51.43
N LYS A 379 19.13 23.35 -50.70
CA LYS A 379 19.56 24.61 -51.31
C LYS A 379 20.93 24.44 -52.02
N THR A 380 21.87 23.83 -51.31
CA THR A 380 23.22 23.57 -51.86
C THR A 380 23.17 22.67 -53.09
N LEU A 381 22.29 21.62 -53.12
CA LEU A 381 22.06 20.79 -54.30
C LEU A 381 21.52 21.61 -55.47
N SER A 382 20.52 22.48 -55.25
CA SER A 382 19.94 23.34 -56.28
C SER A 382 20.99 24.31 -56.85
N ASP A 383 21.84 24.89 -55.98
CA ASP A 383 22.90 25.83 -56.44
C ASP A 383 24.00 25.09 -57.19
N ASN A 384 24.39 23.86 -56.80
CA ASN A 384 25.37 23.03 -57.52
C ASN A 384 24.82 22.59 -58.90
N GLN A 385 23.53 22.26 -59.03
CA GLN A 385 22.90 21.93 -60.32
C GLN A 385 23.01 23.08 -61.28
N LYS A 386 22.72 24.33 -60.90
CA LYS A 386 22.86 25.52 -61.70
C LYS A 386 24.30 25.75 -62.14
N GLN A 387 25.26 25.50 -61.24
CA GLN A 387 26.68 25.65 -61.56
C GLN A 387 27.22 24.63 -62.56
N VAL A 388 26.65 23.40 -62.54
CA VAL A 388 26.95 22.38 -63.59
C VAL A 388 26.34 22.77 -64.90
N GLU A 389 25.11 23.30 -64.93
CA GLU A 389 24.47 23.78 -66.17
C GLU A 389 25.26 24.88 -66.89
N ILE A 390 25.86 25.79 -66.11
CA ILE A 390 26.72 26.85 -66.67
C ILE A 390 28.20 26.43 -66.87
N GLY A 391 28.54 25.14 -66.56
CA GLY A 391 29.83 24.56 -66.80
C GLY A 391 30.93 24.91 -65.80
N THR A 392 30.59 25.46 -64.65
CA THR A 392 31.56 25.89 -63.60
C THR A 392 31.86 24.82 -62.56
N LEU A 393 31.03 23.74 -62.46
CA LEU A 393 31.17 22.66 -61.47
C LEU A 393 31.16 21.28 -62.16
N ALA A 394 31.85 20.29 -61.56
CA ALA A 394 31.87 18.92 -62.05
C ALA A 394 30.55 18.18 -61.75
N PRO A 395 30.03 17.33 -62.68
CA PRO A 395 28.82 16.55 -62.42
C PRO A 395 28.88 15.65 -61.17
N LEU A 396 30.07 15.19 -60.79
CA LEU A 396 30.32 14.40 -59.59
C LEU A 396 29.90 15.12 -58.29
N ASP A 397 30.03 16.43 -58.24
CA ASP A 397 29.68 17.22 -57.06
C ASP A 397 28.16 17.32 -56.85
N VAL A 398 27.37 17.25 -57.95
CA VAL A 398 25.90 17.10 -57.85
C VAL A 398 25.52 15.75 -57.24
N VAL A 399 26.21 14.66 -57.62
CA VAL A 399 25.96 13.33 -57.02
C VAL A 399 26.32 13.33 -55.51
N ARG A 400 27.37 14.00 -55.13
CA ARG A 400 27.74 14.20 -53.71
C ARG A 400 26.70 15.01 -52.95
N ALA A 401 26.17 16.06 -53.55
CA ALA A 401 25.10 16.87 -52.95
C ALA A 401 23.80 16.07 -52.81
N GLN A 402 23.43 15.23 -53.80
CA GLN A 402 22.31 14.31 -53.70
C GLN A 402 22.47 13.30 -52.57
N SER A 403 23.66 12.72 -52.38
CA SER A 403 23.99 11.84 -51.26
C SER A 403 23.85 12.55 -49.91
N SER A 404 24.24 13.84 -49.84
CA SER A 404 24.07 14.63 -48.60
C SER A 404 22.61 14.90 -48.29
N VAL A 405 21.76 15.22 -49.28
CA VAL A 405 20.29 15.38 -49.12
C VAL A 405 19.67 14.08 -48.59
N ALA A 406 19.99 12.94 -49.21
CA ALA A 406 19.46 11.64 -48.79
C ALA A 406 19.87 11.30 -47.33
N SER A 407 21.11 11.63 -46.94
CA SER A 407 21.59 11.46 -45.55
C SER A 407 20.82 12.38 -44.57
N ALA A 408 20.62 13.65 -44.93
CA ALA A 408 19.85 14.59 -44.11
C ALA A 408 18.34 14.19 -43.99
N GLU A 409 17.75 13.67 -45.06
CA GLU A 409 16.39 13.12 -45.02
C GLU A 409 16.28 11.94 -44.07
N GLN A 410 17.23 11.01 -44.08
CA GLN A 410 17.29 9.89 -43.15
C GLN A 410 17.33 10.36 -41.68
N LEU A 411 18.17 11.34 -41.36
CA LEU A 411 18.28 11.92 -40.01
C LEU A 411 17.02 12.66 -39.61
N LEU A 412 16.34 13.35 -40.53
CA LEU A 412 15.07 14.01 -40.27
C LEU A 412 13.97 12.99 -39.94
N ILE A 413 13.86 11.89 -40.69
CA ILE A 413 12.89 10.83 -40.43
C ILE A 413 13.13 10.21 -39.05
N ALA A 414 14.39 9.91 -38.71
CA ALA A 414 14.74 9.36 -37.41
C ALA A 414 14.36 10.31 -36.25
N SER A 415 14.68 11.60 -36.39
CA SER A 415 14.37 12.61 -35.37
C SER A 415 12.84 12.85 -35.25
N LYS A 416 12.09 12.81 -36.35
CA LYS A 416 10.63 12.89 -36.35
C LYS A 416 10.01 11.74 -35.58
N THR A 417 10.48 10.52 -35.80
CA THR A 417 9.98 9.33 -35.10
C THR A 417 10.28 9.42 -33.61
N ASN A 418 11.50 9.87 -33.23
CA ASN A 418 11.85 10.07 -31.82
C ASN A 418 10.97 11.16 -31.17
N LEU A 419 10.71 12.26 -31.86
CA LEU A 419 9.80 13.31 -31.37
C LEU A 419 8.39 12.75 -31.09
N GLN A 420 7.83 11.99 -32.03
CA GLN A 420 6.53 11.37 -31.88
C GLN A 420 6.49 10.43 -30.67
N LEU A 421 7.55 9.66 -30.45
CA LEU A 421 7.66 8.80 -29.27
C LEU A 421 7.69 9.61 -27.96
N GLN A 422 8.48 10.69 -27.88
CA GLN A 422 8.54 11.52 -26.69
C GLN A 422 7.23 12.26 -26.42
N GLN A 423 6.52 12.68 -27.48
CA GLN A 423 5.17 13.24 -27.36
C GLN A 423 4.18 12.22 -26.78
N LEU A 424 4.25 10.95 -27.21
CA LEU A 424 3.39 9.89 -26.68
C LEU A 424 3.70 9.60 -25.21
N VAL A 425 4.97 9.51 -24.84
CA VAL A 425 5.41 9.33 -23.45
C VAL A 425 4.91 10.47 -22.57
N MET A 426 5.04 11.72 -23.05
CA MET A 426 4.56 12.90 -22.30
C MET A 426 3.03 12.87 -22.11
N LYS A 427 2.27 12.57 -23.16
CA LYS A 427 0.81 12.42 -23.08
C LYS A 427 0.40 11.37 -22.05
N ASN A 428 1.05 10.20 -22.09
CA ASN A 428 0.77 9.13 -21.12
C ASN A 428 1.08 9.55 -19.68
N ALA A 429 2.13 10.35 -19.48
CA ALA A 429 2.51 10.83 -18.15
C ALA A 429 1.52 11.86 -17.55
N LEU A 430 0.80 12.58 -18.42
CA LEU A 430 -0.13 13.65 -18.05
C LEU A 430 -1.61 13.19 -17.97
N THR A 431 -1.96 11.97 -18.37
CA THR A 431 -3.36 11.56 -18.51
C THR A 431 -3.68 10.31 -17.72
N ARG A 432 -4.92 10.21 -17.23
CA ARG A 432 -5.49 8.99 -16.65
C ARG A 432 -5.96 8.02 -17.70
N ASN A 433 -6.50 8.54 -18.80
CA ASN A 433 -7.10 7.72 -19.85
C ASN A 433 -6.75 8.28 -21.24
N LEU A 434 -5.61 7.84 -21.77
CA LEU A 434 -5.13 8.24 -23.09
C LEU A 434 -6.02 7.72 -24.24
N PRO A 435 -6.56 6.47 -24.23
CA PRO A 435 -7.32 5.94 -25.36
C PRO A 435 -8.69 6.56 -25.58
N SER A 436 -9.30 7.17 -24.56
CA SER A 436 -10.67 7.70 -24.65
C SER A 436 -10.73 9.11 -25.22
N ASP A 437 -9.60 9.82 -25.26
CA ASP A 437 -9.54 11.20 -25.76
C ASP A 437 -8.87 11.28 -27.13
N SER A 438 -9.69 11.23 -28.18
CA SER A 438 -9.20 11.26 -29.58
C SER A 438 -8.52 12.58 -29.94
N ALA A 439 -8.96 13.71 -29.38
CA ALA A 439 -8.38 15.02 -29.64
C ALA A 439 -6.96 15.11 -29.08
N LEU A 440 -6.74 14.63 -27.86
CA LEU A 440 -5.43 14.63 -27.22
C LEU A 440 -4.45 13.65 -27.90
N VAL A 441 -4.92 12.48 -28.32
CA VAL A 441 -4.07 11.50 -29.03
C VAL A 441 -3.51 12.08 -30.32
N GLN A 442 -4.32 12.84 -31.07
CA GLN A 442 -3.92 13.44 -32.35
C GLN A 442 -3.15 14.75 -32.19
N ALA A 443 -3.31 15.48 -31.09
CA ALA A 443 -2.64 16.76 -30.86
C ALA A 443 -1.10 16.62 -30.88
N GLU A 444 -0.43 17.51 -31.59
CA GLU A 444 1.02 17.64 -31.55
C GLU A 444 1.44 18.39 -30.27
N VAL A 445 2.35 17.82 -29.48
CA VAL A 445 2.84 18.46 -28.24
C VAL A 445 4.03 19.34 -28.55
N ILE A 446 3.91 20.64 -28.29
CA ILE A 446 4.96 21.64 -28.50
C ILE A 446 5.42 22.16 -27.14
N PRO A 447 6.68 21.90 -26.74
CA PRO A 447 7.24 22.44 -25.50
C PRO A 447 7.50 23.95 -25.66
N THR A 448 6.97 24.76 -24.74
CA THR A 448 7.08 26.23 -24.80
C THR A 448 8.27 26.80 -24.06
N ASP A 449 8.96 26.01 -23.28
CA ASP A 449 10.05 26.48 -22.42
C ASP A 449 11.41 25.95 -22.83
N THR A 450 12.44 26.71 -22.50
CA THR A 450 13.85 26.32 -22.59
C THR A 450 14.57 26.67 -21.29
N VAL A 451 15.70 25.99 -21.02
CA VAL A 451 16.47 26.23 -19.80
C VAL A 451 17.35 27.49 -19.95
N GLN A 452 17.33 28.36 -18.94
CA GLN A 452 18.27 29.44 -18.82
C GLN A 452 19.52 28.98 -18.06
N ILE A 453 20.67 29.19 -18.65
CA ILE A 453 21.95 28.81 -18.06
C ILE A 453 22.54 30.02 -17.38
N PRO A 454 22.76 29.99 -16.05
CA PRO A 454 23.41 31.10 -15.38
C PRO A 454 24.90 31.15 -15.65
N ASP A 455 25.46 32.36 -15.70
CA ASP A 455 26.90 32.56 -15.87
C ASP A 455 27.71 31.96 -14.70
N GLN A 456 27.15 32.01 -13.50
CA GLN A 456 27.70 31.36 -12.30
C GLN A 456 26.60 30.61 -11.58
N GLU A 457 26.92 29.40 -11.10
CA GLU A 457 26.01 28.58 -10.32
C GLU A 457 26.09 29.01 -8.87
N ASN A 458 25.01 29.63 -8.37
CA ASN A 458 24.90 30.02 -6.96
C ASN A 458 24.33 28.85 -6.11
N LEU A 459 25.09 27.76 -5.98
CA LEU A 459 24.74 26.66 -5.09
C LEU A 459 25.20 26.97 -3.66
N PRO A 460 24.42 26.63 -2.65
CA PRO A 460 24.88 26.62 -1.26
C PRO A 460 26.07 25.68 -1.09
N PRO A 461 26.90 25.85 -0.05
CA PRO A 461 27.97 24.91 0.27
C PRO A 461 27.45 23.47 0.39
N VAL A 462 28.24 22.50 -0.08
CA VAL A 462 27.83 21.08 -0.13
C VAL A 462 27.36 20.56 1.25
N GLU A 463 28.03 20.97 2.32
CA GLU A 463 27.68 20.61 3.69
C GLU A 463 26.29 21.12 4.08
N GLN A 464 25.91 22.31 3.63
CA GLN A 464 24.57 22.86 3.87
C GLN A 464 23.51 22.10 3.08
N LEU A 465 23.79 21.73 1.83
CA LEU A 465 22.88 20.88 1.02
C LEU A 465 22.65 19.51 1.68
N ILE A 466 23.71 18.90 2.22
CA ILE A 466 23.61 17.64 2.96
C ILE A 466 22.72 17.79 4.21
N GLN A 467 22.90 18.87 4.98
CA GLN A 467 22.06 19.13 6.16
C GLN A 467 20.59 19.36 5.79
N MET A 468 20.34 20.09 4.70
CA MET A 468 18.98 20.30 4.17
C MET A 468 18.35 18.98 3.73
N ALA A 469 19.10 18.09 3.09
CA ALA A 469 18.63 16.77 2.73
C ALA A 469 18.27 15.93 3.96
N PHE A 470 19.09 15.89 5.00
CA PHE A 470 18.76 15.19 6.24
C PHE A 470 17.53 15.75 6.94
N ALA A 471 17.26 17.05 6.81
CA ALA A 471 16.08 17.68 7.38
C ALA A 471 14.80 17.36 6.58
N ASN A 472 14.89 17.30 5.23
CA ASN A 472 13.73 17.31 4.34
C ASN A 472 13.42 15.95 3.69
N ARG A 473 14.42 15.09 3.44
CA ARG A 473 14.23 13.83 2.70
C ARG A 473 13.23 12.90 3.36
N PRO A 474 12.16 12.51 2.65
CA PRO A 474 11.13 11.64 3.19
C PRO A 474 11.62 10.22 3.52
N ASP A 475 12.52 9.64 2.69
CA ASP A 475 13.08 8.31 2.89
C ASP A 475 13.90 8.22 4.21
N TYR A 476 14.69 9.26 4.51
CA TYR A 476 15.42 9.36 5.77
C TYR A 476 14.49 9.48 6.98
N LYS A 477 13.42 10.30 6.86
CA LYS A 477 12.40 10.44 7.92
C LYS A 477 11.67 9.13 8.17
N GLN A 478 11.28 8.40 7.11
CA GLN A 478 10.64 7.08 7.22
C GLN A 478 11.53 6.10 7.96
N GLN A 479 12.84 6.07 7.63
CA GLN A 479 13.81 5.21 8.28
C GLN A 479 13.94 5.51 9.78
N ARG A 480 13.96 6.79 10.16
CA ARG A 480 13.99 7.20 11.58
C ARG A 480 12.73 6.77 12.32
N ILE A 481 11.56 6.91 11.70
CA ILE A 481 10.29 6.46 12.31
C ILE A 481 10.28 4.94 12.45
N THR A 482 10.81 4.21 11.48
CA THR A 482 10.95 2.75 11.54
C THR A 482 11.84 2.33 12.72
N LEU A 483 12.95 3.03 12.93
CA LEU A 483 13.81 2.79 14.11
C LEU A 483 13.05 3.02 15.42
N GLN A 484 12.23 4.07 15.52
CA GLN A 484 11.38 4.32 16.70
C GLN A 484 10.34 3.19 16.90
N ASN A 485 9.78 2.64 15.82
CA ASN A 485 8.86 1.50 15.88
C ASN A 485 9.57 0.26 16.45
N ASN A 486 10.82 0.01 16.06
CA ASN A 486 11.62 -1.08 16.61
C ASN A 486 11.92 -0.89 18.11
N GLU A 487 12.14 0.34 18.56
CA GLU A 487 12.27 0.65 20.00
C GLU A 487 10.98 0.37 20.79
N ILE A 488 9.82 0.73 20.21
CA ILE A 488 8.52 0.40 20.80
C ILE A 488 8.34 -1.12 20.87
N ASN A 489 8.73 -1.85 19.83
CA ASN A 489 8.66 -3.30 19.77
C ASN A 489 9.54 -3.96 20.85
N ILE A 490 10.78 -3.52 21.01
CA ILE A 490 11.69 -4.02 22.06
C ILE A 490 11.06 -3.91 23.46
N LYS A 491 10.37 -2.81 23.75
CA LYS A 491 9.65 -2.65 25.03
C LYS A 491 8.55 -3.71 25.19
N GLY A 492 7.86 -4.03 24.09
CA GLY A 492 6.84 -5.08 24.06
C GLY A 492 7.40 -6.48 24.32
N VAL A 493 8.47 -6.86 23.62
CA VAL A 493 9.09 -8.18 23.78
C VAL A 493 9.83 -8.34 25.12
N ASN A 494 10.42 -7.26 25.66
CA ASN A 494 11.02 -7.29 27.02
C ASN A 494 9.96 -7.57 28.09
N ASN A 495 8.76 -7.04 27.94
CA ASN A 495 7.65 -7.38 28.85
C ASN A 495 7.22 -8.85 28.71
N GLY A 496 7.35 -9.43 27.51
CA GLY A 496 7.09 -10.86 27.25
C GLY A 496 8.04 -11.82 28.01
N LEU A 497 9.19 -11.33 28.51
CA LEU A 497 10.09 -12.12 29.35
C LEU A 497 9.58 -12.31 30.78
N LEU A 498 8.68 -11.44 31.23
CA LEU A 498 8.15 -11.47 32.58
C LEU A 498 7.18 -12.64 32.76
N PRO A 499 7.07 -13.20 33.98
CA PRO A 499 6.03 -14.17 34.28
C PRO A 499 4.64 -13.53 34.24
N VAL A 500 3.62 -14.32 33.94
CA VAL A 500 2.23 -13.88 34.04
C VAL A 500 1.81 -13.91 35.49
N VAL A 501 1.38 -12.78 36.02
CA VAL A 501 0.78 -12.65 37.35
C VAL A 501 -0.48 -11.82 37.22
N ASP A 502 -1.61 -12.45 37.45
CA ASP A 502 -2.93 -11.84 37.30
C ASP A 502 -3.64 -11.79 38.65
N LEU A 503 -4.15 -10.63 39.00
CA LEU A 503 -5.11 -10.44 40.06
C LEU A 503 -6.51 -10.59 39.47
N VAL A 504 -7.30 -11.51 39.99
CA VAL A 504 -8.66 -11.78 39.55
C VAL A 504 -9.60 -11.55 40.72
N GLY A 505 -10.48 -10.57 40.57
CA GLY A 505 -11.59 -10.35 41.49
C GLY A 505 -12.91 -10.74 40.83
N PHE A 506 -13.81 -11.41 41.56
CA PHE A 506 -15.10 -11.75 41.04
C PHE A 506 -16.21 -11.56 42.07
N TYR A 507 -17.35 -11.19 41.55
CA TYR A 507 -18.58 -11.09 42.31
C TYR A 507 -19.75 -11.66 41.49
N GLY A 508 -20.57 -12.46 42.13
CA GLY A 508 -21.74 -13.07 41.47
C GLY A 508 -22.74 -13.60 42.46
N GLY A 509 -23.72 -14.25 41.91
CA GLY A 509 -24.75 -14.95 42.65
C GLY A 509 -25.35 -16.08 41.84
N SER A 510 -25.92 -17.06 42.51
CA SER A 510 -26.63 -18.15 41.90
C SER A 510 -28.03 -18.30 42.52
N GLY A 511 -28.99 -18.64 41.70
CA GLY A 511 -30.38 -18.92 42.11
C GLY A 511 -30.81 -20.29 41.59
N LEU A 512 -31.53 -20.98 42.40
CA LEU A 512 -32.13 -22.27 42.12
C LEU A 512 -33.67 -22.20 42.36
N ALA A 513 -34.42 -22.70 41.42
CA ALA A 513 -35.88 -22.80 41.47
C ALA A 513 -36.34 -24.07 40.76
N GLY A 514 -37.63 -24.36 40.83
CA GLY A 514 -38.18 -25.52 40.13
C GLY A 514 -39.40 -26.07 40.79
N VAL A 515 -39.78 -27.26 40.38
CA VAL A 515 -40.86 -28.05 40.97
C VAL A 515 -40.26 -29.18 41.76
N GLN A 516 -40.78 -29.44 42.98
CA GLN A 516 -40.32 -30.55 43.82
C GLN A 516 -40.35 -31.87 43.02
N ASN A 517 -39.20 -32.57 42.99
CA ASN A 517 -39.06 -33.78 42.18
C ASN A 517 -39.98 -34.89 42.66
N PRO A 518 -40.97 -35.30 41.87
CA PRO A 518 -41.90 -36.33 42.27
C PRO A 518 -41.28 -37.72 42.52
N LEU A 519 -40.16 -37.99 41.82
CA LEU A 519 -39.38 -39.23 41.93
C LEU A 519 -38.57 -39.31 43.23
N GLY A 520 -38.32 -38.15 43.88
CA GLY A 520 -37.62 -38.03 45.15
C GLY A 520 -38.54 -37.98 46.39
N LEU A 521 -39.82 -38.00 46.19
CA LEU A 521 -40.76 -37.91 47.31
C LEU A 521 -40.75 -39.16 48.18
N CYS A 522 -41.07 -38.99 49.51
CA CYS A 522 -41.25 -40.07 50.47
C CYS A 522 -42.53 -40.76 50.15
N THR A 523 -42.48 -42.03 49.79
CA THR A 523 -43.65 -42.91 49.52
C THR A 523 -43.42 -44.25 50.19
N GLY A 524 -44.48 -44.74 50.93
CA GLY A 524 -44.42 -46.02 51.61
C GLY A 524 -43.34 -46.10 52.70
N THR A 525 -42.35 -46.95 52.55
CA THR A 525 -41.31 -47.22 53.55
C THR A 525 -40.07 -46.30 53.45
N ARG A 526 -40.05 -45.40 52.47
CA ARG A 526 -38.94 -44.43 52.33
C ARG A 526 -39.10 -43.28 53.33
N VAL A 527 -38.09 -43.03 54.16
CA VAL A 527 -38.04 -41.97 55.18
C VAL A 527 -36.88 -41.04 54.97
N PRO A 528 -36.96 -39.78 55.39
CA PRO A 528 -35.82 -38.89 55.37
C PRO A 528 -34.59 -39.47 56.06
N PRO A 529 -33.31 -39.25 55.63
CA PRO A 529 -32.90 -38.30 54.55
C PRO A 529 -32.91 -38.90 53.15
N SER A 530 -33.39 -40.15 52.96
CA SER A 530 -33.35 -40.82 51.63
C SER A 530 -34.45 -40.32 50.66
N CYS A 531 -35.35 -39.47 51.13
CA CYS A 531 -36.47 -38.86 50.36
C CYS A 531 -36.87 -37.52 50.98
N THR A 532 -37.61 -36.70 50.21
CA THR A 532 -38.17 -35.41 50.66
C THR A 532 -39.67 -35.56 50.92
N LEU A 533 -40.17 -34.91 52.02
CA LEU A 533 -41.58 -34.90 52.27
C LEU A 533 -42.40 -34.07 51.28
N PRO A 534 -43.58 -34.47 50.83
CA PRO A 534 -44.35 -33.66 49.89
C PRO A 534 -44.65 -32.27 50.45
N GLY A 535 -44.54 -31.25 49.58
CA GLY A 535 -44.82 -29.85 49.92
C GLY A 535 -43.82 -29.15 50.80
N THR A 536 -42.61 -29.75 51.07
CA THR A 536 -41.56 -29.13 51.86
C THR A 536 -40.73 -28.11 51.04
N LEU A 537 -40.74 -28.23 49.72
CA LEU A 537 -40.08 -27.28 48.82
C LEU A 537 -41.14 -26.46 48.06
N PRO A 538 -41.00 -25.13 47.99
CA PRO A 538 -41.92 -24.29 47.22
C PRO A 538 -41.77 -24.56 45.71
N THR A 539 -42.88 -24.60 45.00
CA THR A 539 -42.90 -24.55 43.56
C THR A 539 -42.55 -23.12 43.14
N SER A 540 -41.44 -22.96 42.43
CA SER A 540 -40.91 -21.67 42.02
C SER A 540 -40.55 -21.68 40.53
N GLY A 541 -40.71 -20.52 39.89
CA GLY A 541 -40.46 -20.33 38.46
C GLY A 541 -39.09 -19.82 38.17
N PHE A 542 -38.84 -19.57 36.86
CA PHE A 542 -37.58 -18.99 36.39
C PHE A 542 -37.34 -17.58 36.95
N THR A 543 -38.42 -16.78 37.14
CA THR A 543 -38.38 -15.45 37.76
C THR A 543 -37.80 -15.48 39.17
N ASP A 544 -38.12 -16.52 39.93
CA ASP A 544 -37.62 -16.70 41.29
C ASP A 544 -36.14 -17.12 41.28
N ALA A 545 -35.74 -18.01 40.35
CA ALA A 545 -34.33 -18.36 40.17
C ALA A 545 -33.51 -17.12 39.81
N PHE A 546 -34.03 -16.28 38.93
CA PHE A 546 -33.39 -15.03 38.53
C PHE A 546 -33.36 -14.01 39.69
N GLY A 547 -34.45 -13.83 40.41
CA GLY A 547 -34.53 -12.96 41.61
C GLY A 547 -33.50 -13.37 42.68
N ASN A 548 -33.35 -14.69 42.91
CA ASN A 548 -32.40 -15.24 43.87
C ASN A 548 -30.93 -14.98 43.54
N VAL A 549 -30.61 -14.73 42.29
CA VAL A 549 -29.26 -14.31 41.88
C VAL A 549 -28.83 -12.98 42.55
N PHE A 550 -29.80 -12.05 42.75
CA PHE A 550 -29.50 -10.70 43.22
C PHE A 550 -29.89 -10.48 44.71
N ASN A 551 -30.62 -11.40 45.34
CA ASN A 551 -31.03 -11.27 46.73
C ASN A 551 -30.00 -11.83 47.75
N SER A 552 -28.80 -12.15 47.30
CA SER A 552 -27.69 -12.68 48.11
C SER A 552 -27.98 -14.05 48.74
N THR A 553 -28.89 -14.86 48.17
CA THR A 553 -29.19 -16.20 48.67
C THR A 553 -28.04 -17.19 48.41
N GLY A 554 -27.38 -17.04 47.28
CA GLY A 554 -26.19 -17.83 46.89
C GLY A 554 -25.05 -16.94 46.39
N PRO A 555 -24.35 -16.16 47.24
CA PRO A 555 -23.30 -15.25 46.83
C PRO A 555 -22.04 -15.99 46.40
N ASP A 556 -21.47 -15.58 45.26
CA ASP A 556 -20.17 -16.04 44.73
C ASP A 556 -19.22 -14.84 44.67
N LYS A 557 -18.30 -14.71 45.60
CA LYS A 557 -17.35 -13.60 45.66
C LYS A 557 -15.97 -14.09 46.09
N GLY A 558 -14.96 -13.55 45.46
CA GLY A 558 -13.59 -13.94 45.82
C GLY A 558 -12.52 -13.11 45.10
N VAL A 559 -11.32 -13.29 45.52
CA VAL A 559 -10.12 -12.77 44.95
C VAL A 559 -9.15 -13.93 44.77
N ALA A 560 -8.52 -14.01 43.60
CA ALA A 560 -7.51 -15.00 43.29
C ALA A 560 -6.30 -14.35 42.65
N ILE A 561 -5.13 -14.91 42.85
CA ILE A 561 -3.89 -14.54 42.18
C ILE A 561 -3.47 -15.75 41.33
N ASN A 562 -3.44 -15.56 40.01
CA ASN A 562 -2.97 -16.56 39.08
C ASN A 562 -1.50 -16.27 38.74
N ILE A 563 -0.61 -17.23 38.98
CA ILE A 563 0.82 -17.09 38.70
C ILE A 563 1.20 -18.18 37.70
N GLN A 564 1.77 -17.78 36.55
CA GLN A 564 2.31 -18.69 35.55
C GLN A 564 3.74 -18.31 35.23
N ILE A 565 4.67 -19.18 35.53
CA ILE A 565 6.13 -18.98 35.35
C ILE A 565 6.64 -20.02 34.36
N PRO A 566 6.96 -19.62 33.11
CA PRO A 566 7.55 -20.53 32.14
C PRO A 566 8.99 -20.86 32.52
N LEU A 567 9.27 -22.08 32.95
CA LEU A 567 10.59 -22.48 33.43
C LEU A 567 11.71 -22.39 32.38
N GLY A 568 11.38 -22.68 31.13
CA GLY A 568 12.35 -22.61 30.02
C GLY A 568 12.42 -21.27 29.31
N ASN A 569 11.30 -20.56 29.23
CA ASN A 569 11.07 -19.23 28.59
C ASN A 569 11.80 -19.00 27.25
N ARG A 570 12.04 -20.09 26.47
CA ARG A 570 12.88 -20.07 25.26
C ARG A 570 12.29 -19.22 24.16
N VAL A 571 10.96 -19.25 24.01
CA VAL A 571 10.25 -18.48 22.96
C VAL A 571 10.42 -16.98 23.20
N ALA A 572 10.19 -16.51 24.42
CA ALA A 572 10.32 -15.10 24.75
C ALA A 572 11.78 -14.62 24.65
N GLN A 573 12.76 -15.45 25.08
CA GLN A 573 14.18 -15.15 24.92
C GLN A 573 14.58 -15.04 23.45
N ALA A 574 14.16 -16.00 22.61
CA ALA A 574 14.46 -15.98 21.18
C ALA A 574 13.84 -14.76 20.49
N THR A 575 12.58 -14.43 20.83
CA THR A 575 11.88 -13.26 20.31
C THR A 575 12.58 -11.96 20.71
N GLN A 576 13.04 -11.86 21.96
CA GLN A 576 13.76 -10.69 22.46
C GLN A 576 15.11 -10.50 21.77
N VAL A 577 15.93 -11.56 21.66
CA VAL A 577 17.22 -11.49 20.97
C VAL A 577 17.03 -11.12 19.51
N ARG A 578 16.04 -11.71 18.84
CA ARG A 578 15.71 -11.36 17.44
C ARG A 578 15.35 -9.89 17.30
N ALA A 579 14.47 -9.35 18.14
CA ALA A 579 14.08 -7.94 18.11
C ALA A 579 15.28 -6.99 18.34
N LEU A 580 16.23 -7.36 19.20
CA LEU A 580 17.45 -6.59 19.38
C LEU A 580 18.37 -6.63 18.15
N LEU A 581 18.51 -7.80 17.51
CA LEU A 581 19.29 -7.93 16.27
C LEU A 581 18.67 -7.11 15.13
N GLU A 582 17.35 -7.17 14.95
CA GLU A 582 16.61 -6.38 13.95
C GLU A 582 16.76 -4.86 14.23
N TYR A 583 16.75 -4.45 15.49
CA TYR A 583 17.01 -3.05 15.86
C TYR A 583 18.43 -2.63 15.49
N ARG A 584 19.46 -3.46 15.76
CA ARG A 584 20.84 -3.18 15.35
C ARG A 584 21.00 -3.12 13.84
N GLN A 585 20.34 -4.02 13.14
CA GLN A 585 20.30 -3.99 11.68
C GLN A 585 19.67 -2.69 11.16
N SER A 586 18.58 -2.23 11.76
CA SER A 586 17.94 -0.95 11.40
C SER A 586 18.84 0.26 11.67
N GLN A 587 19.64 0.24 12.76
CA GLN A 587 20.63 1.29 13.02
C GLN A 587 21.71 1.36 11.93
N LEU A 588 22.22 0.19 11.49
CA LEU A 588 23.18 0.11 10.39
C LEU A 588 22.57 0.57 9.06
N SER A 589 21.33 0.17 8.77
CA SER A 589 20.60 0.62 7.58
C SER A 589 20.43 2.14 7.56
N LEU A 590 20.08 2.75 8.69
CA LEU A 590 19.99 4.21 8.79
C LEU A 590 21.34 4.87 8.45
N LYS A 591 22.44 4.31 8.95
CA LYS A 591 23.80 4.82 8.66
C LYS A 591 24.17 4.66 7.19
N THR A 592 23.75 3.56 6.55
CA THR A 592 23.92 3.36 5.11
C THR A 592 23.16 4.42 4.31
N VAL A 593 21.92 4.74 4.70
CA VAL A 593 21.13 5.82 4.05
C VAL A 593 21.83 7.16 4.21
N GLU A 594 22.34 7.51 5.40
CA GLU A 594 23.11 8.75 5.62
C GLU A 594 24.33 8.84 4.70
N ASN A 595 25.09 7.77 4.57
CA ASN A 595 26.25 7.73 3.68
C ASN A 595 25.85 7.87 2.20
N THR A 596 24.77 7.19 1.79
CA THR A 596 24.25 7.25 0.42
C THR A 596 23.79 8.68 0.07
N ILE A 597 23.07 9.34 0.97
CA ILE A 597 22.64 10.74 0.80
C ILE A 597 23.87 11.65 0.66
N THR A 598 24.86 11.49 1.52
CA THR A 598 26.09 12.31 1.51
C THR A 598 26.85 12.16 0.21
N ILE A 599 27.03 10.93 -0.28
CA ILE A 599 27.72 10.64 -1.54
C ILE A 599 26.88 11.13 -2.73
N GLY A 600 25.58 10.89 -2.72
CA GLY A 600 24.65 11.29 -3.77
C GLY A 600 24.70 12.80 -4.01
N ILE A 601 24.53 13.61 -2.97
CA ILE A 601 24.55 15.08 -3.08
C ILE A 601 25.88 15.61 -3.59
N ARG A 602 27.01 15.05 -3.14
CA ARG A 602 28.33 15.45 -3.66
C ARG A 602 28.47 15.14 -5.14
N ASN A 603 28.00 13.96 -5.57
CA ASN A 603 28.00 13.58 -6.98
C ASN A 603 27.08 14.49 -7.81
N ASP A 604 25.90 14.85 -7.28
CA ASP A 604 24.97 15.72 -7.97
C ASP A 604 25.53 17.12 -8.18
N VAL A 605 26.21 17.69 -7.17
CA VAL A 605 26.89 18.99 -7.31
C VAL A 605 27.98 18.94 -8.39
N PHE A 606 28.85 17.91 -8.40
CA PHE A 606 29.82 17.71 -9.45
C PHE A 606 29.19 17.57 -10.83
N THR A 607 28.06 16.84 -10.90
CA THR A 607 27.36 16.63 -12.18
C THR A 607 26.76 17.94 -12.71
N VAL A 608 26.16 18.77 -11.84
CA VAL A 608 25.64 20.10 -12.23
C VAL A 608 26.77 21.00 -12.73
N GLU A 609 27.89 21.10 -12.01
CA GLU A 609 29.04 21.92 -12.41
C GLU A 609 29.63 21.45 -13.72
N ASN A 610 29.85 20.14 -13.90
CA ASN A 610 30.38 19.54 -15.13
C ASN A 610 29.43 19.78 -16.32
N ASN A 611 28.14 19.55 -16.15
CA ASN A 611 27.17 19.76 -17.24
C ASN A 611 27.05 21.25 -17.61
N ARG A 612 27.13 22.18 -16.65
CA ARG A 612 27.20 23.61 -16.95
C ARG A 612 28.42 23.96 -17.78
N ALA A 613 29.58 23.48 -17.37
CA ALA A 613 30.83 23.68 -18.14
C ALA A 613 30.72 23.09 -19.55
N SER A 614 30.11 21.93 -19.70
CA SER A 614 29.84 21.28 -20.98
C SER A 614 28.95 22.14 -21.88
N VAL A 615 27.89 22.77 -21.33
CA VAL A 615 27.04 23.68 -22.13
C VAL A 615 27.84 24.89 -22.63
N VAL A 616 28.65 25.53 -21.77
CA VAL A 616 29.47 26.68 -22.19
C VAL A 616 30.45 26.27 -23.29
N ALA A 617 31.05 25.09 -23.18
CA ALA A 617 31.96 24.57 -24.21
C ALA A 617 31.22 24.28 -25.54
N ALA A 618 30.04 23.61 -25.46
CA ALA A 618 29.21 23.30 -26.63
C ALA A 618 28.69 24.57 -27.33
N GLN A 619 28.36 25.61 -26.58
CA GLN A 619 27.94 26.90 -27.15
C GLN A 619 29.05 27.56 -27.93
N LYS A 620 30.26 27.60 -27.36
CA LYS A 620 31.44 28.11 -28.06
C LYS A 620 31.77 27.30 -29.32
N ALA A 621 31.71 25.99 -29.24
CA ALA A 621 31.92 25.09 -30.37
C ALA A 621 30.92 25.37 -31.50
N ARG A 622 29.63 25.53 -31.19
CA ARG A 622 28.59 25.87 -32.15
C ARG A 622 28.85 27.26 -32.80
N ASP A 623 29.20 28.25 -31.99
CA ASP A 623 29.45 29.60 -32.49
C ASP A 623 30.68 29.64 -33.42
N LEU A 624 31.73 28.88 -33.10
CA LEU A 624 32.91 28.75 -33.96
C LEU A 624 32.62 27.98 -35.24
N ALA A 625 31.85 26.86 -35.15
CA ALA A 625 31.42 26.10 -36.32
C ALA A 625 30.57 26.95 -37.28
N ALA A 626 29.69 27.79 -36.76
CA ALA A 626 28.87 28.71 -37.55
C ALA A 626 29.76 29.76 -38.28
N GLN A 627 30.78 30.32 -37.59
CA GLN A 627 31.72 31.26 -38.18
C GLN A 627 32.60 30.59 -39.25
N THR A 628 33.04 29.34 -39.00
CA THR A 628 33.86 28.57 -39.97
C THR A 628 33.04 28.30 -41.23
N LEU A 629 31.80 27.85 -41.11
CA LEU A 629 30.91 27.62 -42.24
C LEU A 629 30.66 28.90 -43.06
N ASP A 630 30.37 30.04 -42.41
CA ASP A 630 30.17 31.32 -43.09
C ASP A 630 31.43 31.75 -43.85
N ALA A 631 32.60 31.60 -43.24
CA ALA A 631 33.88 31.90 -43.89
C ALA A 631 34.17 30.98 -45.10
N GLU A 632 33.90 29.67 -44.97
CA GLU A 632 34.12 28.69 -46.00
C GLU A 632 33.15 28.83 -47.17
N GLN A 633 31.87 29.16 -46.90
CA GLN A 633 30.90 29.52 -47.93
C GLN A 633 31.31 30.75 -48.73
N LYS A 634 31.86 31.79 -48.07
CA LYS A 634 32.40 32.98 -48.75
C LYS A 634 33.59 32.65 -49.64
N LYS A 635 34.54 31.80 -49.15
CA LYS A 635 35.69 31.34 -49.98
C LYS A 635 35.21 30.50 -51.17
N TYR A 636 34.24 29.62 -50.97
CA TYR A 636 33.67 28.79 -52.03
C TYR A 636 33.05 29.66 -53.14
N ASN A 637 32.25 30.66 -52.74
CA ASN A 637 31.65 31.60 -53.68
C ASN A 637 32.68 32.42 -54.48
N LEU A 638 33.88 32.61 -53.94
CA LEU A 638 34.98 33.26 -54.62
C LEU A 638 35.89 32.30 -55.41
N GLY A 639 35.60 31.00 -55.44
CA GLY A 639 36.37 29.96 -56.10
C GLY A 639 37.68 29.57 -55.39
N ALA A 640 37.85 30.00 -54.13
CA ALA A 640 39.02 29.73 -53.28
C ALA A 640 38.87 28.53 -52.35
N SER A 641 37.76 27.79 -52.42
CA SER A 641 37.51 26.54 -51.62
C SER A 641 36.78 25.51 -52.46
N THR A 642 36.70 24.28 -51.91
CA THR A 642 36.01 23.16 -52.52
C THR A 642 34.61 22.94 -51.90
N TYR A 643 33.68 22.41 -52.69
CA TYR A 643 32.36 22.01 -52.19
C TYR A 643 32.47 21.02 -51.00
N LEU A 644 33.46 20.11 -51.02
CA LEU A 644 33.67 19.15 -49.96
C LEU A 644 33.95 19.80 -48.59
N ALA A 645 34.70 20.90 -48.59
CA ALA A 645 35.02 21.65 -47.36
C ALA A 645 33.74 22.30 -46.78
N VAL A 646 32.91 22.94 -47.63
CA VAL A 646 31.62 23.51 -47.20
C VAL A 646 30.69 22.42 -46.63
N LEU A 647 30.61 21.27 -47.31
CA LEU A 647 29.76 20.14 -46.84
C LEU A 647 30.26 19.61 -45.50
N GLN A 648 31.56 19.56 -45.26
CA GLN A 648 32.13 19.15 -43.97
C GLN A 648 31.75 20.15 -42.86
N ASP A 649 31.91 21.44 -43.11
CA ASP A 649 31.57 22.50 -42.15
C ASP A 649 30.04 22.55 -41.86
N GLU A 650 29.19 22.27 -42.85
CA GLU A 650 27.74 22.11 -42.65
C GLU A 650 27.40 20.96 -41.67
N ARG A 651 28.07 19.80 -41.82
CA ARG A 651 27.91 18.66 -40.93
C ARG A 651 28.44 18.97 -39.54
N ASP A 652 29.60 19.65 -39.46
CA ASP A 652 30.20 20.01 -38.16
C ASP A 652 29.31 21.01 -37.39
N LEU A 653 28.69 21.97 -38.09
CA LEU A 653 27.72 22.87 -37.46
C LEU A 653 26.48 22.11 -36.98
N ALA A 654 25.89 21.23 -37.78
CA ALA A 654 24.73 20.44 -37.37
C ALA A 654 25.05 19.53 -36.16
N ALA A 655 26.24 18.92 -36.14
CA ALA A 655 26.72 18.15 -35.00
C ALA A 655 26.89 19.01 -33.73
N ALA A 656 27.50 20.22 -33.88
CA ALA A 656 27.70 21.15 -32.78
C ALA A 656 26.34 21.69 -32.21
N GLU A 657 25.36 21.97 -33.06
CA GLU A 657 24.02 22.36 -32.66
C GLU A 657 23.33 21.22 -31.87
N SER A 658 23.41 19.98 -32.34
CA SER A 658 22.83 18.81 -31.65
C SER A 658 23.54 18.56 -30.32
N ALA A 659 24.88 18.73 -30.26
CA ALA A 659 25.64 18.61 -29.01
C ALA A 659 25.25 19.68 -27.99
N LEU A 660 25.01 20.93 -28.43
CA LEU A 660 24.53 22.01 -27.55
C LEU A 660 23.16 21.68 -26.95
N VAL A 661 22.20 21.26 -27.76
CA VAL A 661 20.86 20.89 -27.28
C VAL A 661 20.93 19.76 -26.25
N SER A 662 21.75 18.74 -26.53
CA SER A 662 21.96 17.62 -25.58
C SER A 662 22.64 18.07 -24.29
N ALA A 663 23.62 18.94 -24.34
CA ALA A 663 24.31 19.49 -23.17
C ALA A 663 23.33 20.32 -22.28
N MET A 664 22.50 21.17 -22.90
CA MET A 664 21.47 21.94 -22.19
C MET A 664 20.46 21.04 -21.48
N THR A 665 20.00 19.98 -22.14
CA THR A 665 19.10 19.00 -21.57
C THR A 665 19.74 18.26 -20.37
N ASN A 666 21.00 17.83 -20.51
CA ASN A 666 21.73 17.16 -19.45
C ASN A 666 21.94 18.07 -18.23
N TYR A 667 22.22 19.36 -18.45
CA TYR A 667 22.30 20.34 -17.37
C TYR A 667 20.95 20.49 -16.64
N ALA A 668 19.83 20.63 -17.38
CA ALA A 668 18.50 20.72 -16.80
C ALA A 668 18.18 19.50 -15.94
N LYS A 669 18.42 18.30 -16.45
CA LYS A 669 18.21 17.04 -15.71
C LYS A 669 19.10 16.91 -14.46
N ALA A 670 20.36 17.37 -14.54
CA ALA A 670 21.24 17.38 -13.37
C ALA A 670 20.71 18.30 -12.26
N ARG A 671 20.10 19.44 -12.61
CA ARG A 671 19.42 20.33 -11.66
C ARG A 671 18.22 19.66 -11.02
N VAL A 672 17.36 19.02 -11.82
CA VAL A 672 16.21 18.24 -11.34
C VAL A 672 16.64 17.16 -10.35
N GLN A 673 17.75 16.46 -10.66
CA GLN A 673 18.29 15.43 -9.79
C GLN A 673 18.76 16.00 -8.44
N LEU A 674 19.48 17.12 -8.44
CA LEU A 674 19.95 17.79 -7.22
C LEU A 674 18.76 18.27 -6.37
N ASP A 675 17.73 18.88 -6.98
CA ASP A 675 16.54 19.34 -6.28
C ASP A 675 15.74 18.17 -5.68
N ARG A 676 15.67 17.05 -6.36
CA ARG A 676 15.08 15.79 -5.87
C ARG A 676 15.86 15.24 -4.69
N ASP A 677 17.20 15.13 -4.79
CA ASP A 677 18.02 14.47 -3.78
C ASP A 677 18.24 15.35 -2.54
N THR A 678 18.06 16.66 -2.66
CA THR A 678 17.94 17.57 -1.51
C THR A 678 16.50 17.70 -0.98
N ALA A 679 15.52 17.07 -1.65
CA ALA A 679 14.09 17.16 -1.37
C ALA A 679 13.54 18.60 -1.36
N GLN A 680 14.12 19.47 -2.18
CA GLN A 680 13.71 20.88 -2.32
C GLN A 680 12.64 21.10 -3.41
N THR A 681 12.38 20.11 -4.25
CA THR A 681 11.46 20.19 -5.41
C THR A 681 10.11 20.84 -5.04
N LEU A 682 9.51 20.41 -3.92
CA LEU A 682 8.19 20.90 -3.51
C LEU A 682 8.22 22.36 -3.07
N ASP A 683 9.18 22.73 -2.23
CA ASP A 683 9.31 24.06 -1.67
C ASP A 683 9.74 25.06 -2.78
N ARG A 684 10.67 24.65 -3.64
CA ARG A 684 11.21 25.47 -4.71
C ARG A 684 10.17 25.75 -5.81
N TYR A 685 9.30 24.77 -6.08
CA TYR A 685 8.26 24.92 -7.13
C TYR A 685 6.91 25.34 -6.55
N ASN A 686 6.85 25.67 -5.26
CA ASN A 686 5.62 26.09 -4.56
C ASN A 686 4.49 25.03 -4.67
N ILE A 687 4.84 23.76 -4.55
CA ILE A 687 3.89 22.64 -4.61
C ILE A 687 3.38 22.33 -3.19
N LYS A 688 2.07 22.41 -2.98
CA LYS A 688 1.44 22.08 -1.71
C LYS A 688 1.01 20.62 -1.69
N ILE A 689 1.47 19.87 -0.69
CA ILE A 689 1.15 18.46 -0.53
C ILE A 689 -0.35 18.24 -0.35
N ASP A 690 -1.06 19.12 0.38
CA ASP A 690 -2.49 18.98 0.62
C ASP A 690 -3.30 19.05 -0.69
N GLU A 691 -2.89 19.91 -1.64
CA GLU A 691 -3.48 19.96 -2.97
C GLU A 691 -3.17 18.70 -3.78
N ALA A 692 -1.94 18.16 -3.65
CA ALA A 692 -1.57 16.89 -4.30
C ALA A 692 -2.35 15.69 -3.73
N VAL A 693 -2.70 15.69 -2.44
CA VAL A 693 -3.53 14.65 -1.80
C VAL A 693 -4.95 14.68 -2.36
N THR A 694 -5.54 15.86 -2.51
CA THR A 694 -6.91 15.99 -3.03
C THR A 694 -6.98 15.85 -4.55
N GLY A 695 -5.91 16.19 -5.27
CA GLY A 695 -5.88 16.25 -6.73
C GLY A 695 -6.47 17.54 -7.31
N ASP A 696 -6.87 18.48 -6.47
CA ASP A 696 -7.40 19.80 -6.85
C ASP A 696 -6.28 20.84 -6.70
N ILE A 697 -5.54 21.06 -7.79
CA ILE A 697 -4.38 21.96 -7.82
C ILE A 697 -4.85 23.40 -8.07
N LYS A 698 -4.85 24.20 -7.03
CA LYS A 698 -5.23 25.63 -7.06
C LYS A 698 -4.03 26.53 -7.24
N THR A 699 -2.90 26.15 -6.67
CA THR A 699 -1.64 26.90 -6.76
C THR A 699 -0.87 26.44 -7.99
N GLN A 700 -0.63 27.32 -8.95
CA GLN A 700 0.18 26.96 -10.11
C GLN A 700 1.65 26.78 -9.69
N PRO A 701 2.27 25.63 -9.99
CA PRO A 701 3.70 25.42 -9.78
C PRO A 701 4.52 26.45 -10.55
N SER A 702 5.67 26.83 -10.02
CA SER A 702 6.60 27.79 -10.65
C SER A 702 8.01 27.25 -10.60
N VAL A 703 8.51 26.76 -11.72
CA VAL A 703 9.88 26.26 -11.83
C VAL A 703 10.84 27.43 -12.13
N PRO A 704 11.85 27.68 -11.29
CA PRO A 704 12.79 28.75 -11.53
C PRO A 704 13.84 28.38 -12.62
N GLY A 705 14.31 29.40 -13.38
CA GLY A 705 15.36 29.22 -14.38
C GLY A 705 14.87 28.71 -15.74
N ILE A 706 13.56 28.79 -16.01
CA ILE A 706 13.00 28.55 -17.33
C ILE A 706 12.62 29.86 -18.02
N VAL A 707 12.75 29.89 -19.34
CA VAL A 707 12.37 31.02 -20.21
C VAL A 707 11.58 30.51 -21.40
N ALA A 708 10.71 31.35 -21.95
CA ALA A 708 9.93 30.99 -23.11
C ALA A 708 10.83 30.68 -24.33
N ASN A 709 10.55 29.57 -25.01
CA ASN A 709 11.23 29.19 -26.24
C ASN A 709 10.69 30.01 -27.40
N LYS A 710 11.50 30.97 -27.89
CA LYS A 710 11.09 31.85 -29.02
C LYS A 710 10.73 31.06 -30.28
N ASN A 711 11.33 29.91 -30.48
CA ASN A 711 11.11 29.04 -31.63
C ASN A 711 9.73 28.38 -31.60
N ALA A 712 9.30 27.90 -30.40
CA ALA A 712 7.98 27.30 -30.21
C ALA A 712 6.84 28.29 -30.46
N LEU A 713 7.05 29.56 -30.11
CA LEU A 713 6.08 30.63 -30.35
C LEU A 713 5.88 30.95 -31.85
N GLN A 714 6.90 30.71 -32.70
CA GLN A 714 6.78 30.84 -34.16
C GLN A 714 5.96 29.70 -34.76
N ASP A 715 6.14 28.48 -34.27
CA ASP A 715 5.41 27.29 -34.73
C ASP A 715 3.95 27.27 -34.29
N GLN A 716 3.54 28.08 -33.30
CA GLN A 716 2.17 28.26 -32.88
C GLN A 716 1.27 28.76 -34.05
N ASN A 717 1.80 29.62 -34.90
CA ASN A 717 1.07 30.23 -36.01
C ASN A 717 1.13 29.43 -37.34
N ALA A 718 1.95 28.36 -37.38
CA ALA A 718 2.01 27.51 -38.56
C ALA A 718 0.79 26.57 -38.62
N PRO A 719 0.13 26.37 -39.78
CA PRO A 719 -0.98 25.44 -39.90
C PRO A 719 -0.53 24.01 -39.56
N ALA A 720 -1.37 23.25 -38.85
CA ALA A 720 -1.12 21.85 -38.52
C ALA A 720 -0.82 21.07 -39.82
N THR A 721 0.31 20.37 -39.86
CA THR A 721 0.66 19.50 -41.00
C THR A 721 -0.34 18.37 -41.06
N GLN A 722 -1.24 18.41 -42.04
CA GLN A 722 -2.17 17.30 -42.33
C GLN A 722 -1.34 16.04 -42.62
N PRO A 723 -1.75 14.88 -42.13
CA PRO A 723 -1.10 13.62 -42.48
C PRO A 723 -1.19 13.44 -43.98
N THR A 724 -0.05 13.38 -44.64
CA THR A 724 0.04 13.14 -46.11
C THR A 724 -0.70 11.84 -46.42
N GLN A 725 -1.84 11.93 -47.07
CA GLN A 725 -2.51 10.76 -47.68
C GLN A 725 -1.52 10.14 -48.65
N GLN A 726 -1.14 8.90 -48.43
CA GLN A 726 -0.41 8.13 -49.44
C GLN A 726 -1.21 8.09 -50.71
N PRO A 727 -0.61 8.33 -51.87
CA PRO A 727 -1.30 8.13 -53.15
C PRO A 727 -1.68 6.65 -53.28
N PRO A 728 -2.85 6.36 -53.86
CA PRO A 728 -3.28 4.99 -54.11
C PRO A 728 -2.31 4.31 -55.07
N LYS A 729 -1.95 3.04 -54.77
CA LYS A 729 -1.11 2.18 -55.63
C LYS A 729 -1.77 1.89 -56.92
#